data_d6f672b909cb2048fc9ac62c7cec8c5f
#
_entry.id   d6f672b909cb2048fc9ac62c7cec8c5f
#
_cell.length_a   1.000
_cell.length_b   1.000
_cell.length_c   1.000
_cell.angle_alpha   90.00
_cell.angle_beta   90.00
_cell.angle_gamma   90.00
#
_symmetry.space_group_name_H-M   'P 1'
#
loop_
_entity.id
_entity.type
_entity.pdbx_description
1 polymer ?
#
loop_
_entity_poly.entity_id
_entity_poly.type
_entity_poly.pdbx_seq_one_letter_code
_entity_poly.pdbx_strand_id
1 'polypeptide(L)'
;MTDKLTSLDELRAAALSGRIGRRDLLRRALALGLTAPLVAGLLAACGDDDDDDSDADGDAGGGAATDTPADEGDAETPADEDAEATSPEEDEDEDGASPPVGGGQRGGGGKITLLYWQAPTILNVHLSQGTKDDHAAQVVLEPLAYFDADSNPNLVLAAEWPTIDNETLDPDGMWVIWKLKEGVVWHDGEPFTAEDVAFTYEYVSNEDTTATTLGTYQPIESVEVIDEYTVQVNFIEPNPAWFDPFVGTAGAIVPKHILEGSVGAAARNHEFNLKPIGTGAWKVREFRPGDTVLYEINMDYHMEGLPFFDEVEIKGGGDAPSAARAVMVTGEADWAWNLQVEPQILQQMEEGGQGVFVGIPGNSSERIMINFADPNTEVDGAFSEPTTQHPIWQHHEARQALNLAIQRDLITQQLYTQADAPTGDNLNVPPAFKLDWPWEYDLDQARELLASIDFPDAFDNTNLLYSTSVNSVRQKTQEIVKADLEELGFTVELKSVDSGVFFSSDAGNPDTYGHFYADILMYTNGPESPYPIAWAERYRADDIAQKANNWSGTNITRWNEPRYDELHDQAKVEIDEDRQIEIWREMLTLVNEAIVEVPIVWRGDPAAASTRIRYNKLGPWQPSPIDDLKYWTLNDE
;
A
#
# COMPACT_ATOMS: atom_id res chain seq x y z
N MET A 1 -7.67 51.23 15.70
CA MET A 1 -6.36 50.61 16.00
C MET A 1 -6.67 49.13 16.23
N THR A 2 -6.49 48.31 15.22
CA THR A 2 -6.69 46.86 15.33
C THR A 2 -5.46 46.26 16.00
N ASP A 3 -5.61 45.85 17.28
CA ASP A 3 -4.58 45.10 17.99
C ASP A 3 -4.23 43.83 17.21
N LYS A 4 -3.00 43.76 16.74
CA LYS A 4 -2.45 42.55 16.14
C LYS A 4 -2.05 41.60 17.26
N LEU A 5 -2.96 40.68 17.61
CA LEU A 5 -2.65 39.56 18.51
C LEU A 5 -1.81 38.57 17.69
N THR A 6 -0.54 38.38 18.07
CA THR A 6 0.46 37.59 17.32
C THR A 6 0.97 36.37 18.06
N SER A 7 0.49 36.12 19.29
CA SER A 7 0.84 34.94 20.08
C SER A 7 -0.38 34.28 20.75
N LEU A 8 -0.21 33.01 21.11
CA LEU A 8 -1.23 32.23 21.82
C LEU A 8 -1.64 32.84 23.16
N ASP A 9 -0.65 33.39 23.90
CA ASP A 9 -0.89 34.02 25.21
C ASP A 9 -1.67 35.32 25.10
N GLU A 10 -1.40 36.11 24.05
CA GLU A 10 -2.16 37.34 23.78
C GLU A 10 -3.61 37.02 23.36
N LEU A 11 -3.79 35.96 22.56
CA LEU A 11 -5.10 35.48 22.14
C LEU A 11 -5.92 34.97 23.34
N ARG A 12 -5.26 34.21 24.22
CA ARG A 12 -5.86 33.68 25.46
C ARG A 12 -6.25 34.83 26.42
N ALA A 13 -5.39 35.79 26.62
CA ALA A 13 -5.66 36.94 27.45
C ALA A 13 -6.80 37.83 26.89
N ALA A 14 -6.88 37.99 25.57
CA ALA A 14 -7.94 38.72 24.91
C ALA A 14 -9.30 38.01 24.98
N ALA A 15 -9.30 36.68 24.90
CA ALA A 15 -10.48 35.82 25.07
C ALA A 15 -11.02 35.89 26.50
N LEU A 16 -10.17 35.66 27.51
CA LEU A 16 -10.52 35.69 28.93
C LEU A 16 -10.98 37.08 29.40
N SER A 17 -10.58 38.14 28.72
CA SER A 17 -10.97 39.53 29.04
C SER A 17 -12.18 40.03 28.24
N GLY A 18 -12.84 39.18 27.43
CA GLY A 18 -14.01 39.52 26.61
C GLY A 18 -13.71 40.52 25.48
N ARG A 19 -12.42 40.77 25.16
CA ARG A 19 -12.02 41.72 24.11
C ARG A 19 -12.21 41.23 22.69
N ILE A 20 -12.40 39.91 22.51
CA ILE A 20 -12.67 39.27 21.21
C ILE A 20 -13.80 38.27 21.36
N GLY A 21 -14.74 38.26 20.42
CA GLY A 21 -15.83 37.29 20.38
C GLY A 21 -15.40 35.92 19.83
N ARG A 22 -16.21 34.86 20.09
CA ARG A 22 -15.94 33.48 19.68
C ARG A 22 -15.56 33.33 18.20
N ARG A 23 -16.19 34.06 17.30
CA ARG A 23 -15.94 34.04 15.85
C ARG A 23 -14.59 34.63 15.47
N ASP A 24 -14.18 35.72 16.13
CA ASP A 24 -12.88 36.34 15.91
C ASP A 24 -11.75 35.58 16.57
N LEU A 25 -12.02 34.91 17.69
CA LEU A 25 -11.11 33.99 18.35
C LEU A 25 -10.78 32.80 17.41
N LEU A 26 -11.80 32.15 16.82
CA LEU A 26 -11.65 31.08 15.85
C LEU A 26 -10.83 31.48 14.64
N ARG A 27 -11.13 32.62 14.01
CA ARG A 27 -10.41 33.08 12.84
C ARG A 27 -8.93 33.39 13.11
N ARG A 28 -8.60 33.92 14.29
CA ARG A 28 -7.23 34.26 14.67
C ARG A 28 -6.45 33.05 15.15
N ALA A 29 -7.12 32.09 15.81
CA ALA A 29 -6.53 30.81 16.19
C ALA A 29 -6.12 29.99 14.95
N LEU A 30 -7.00 29.94 13.93
CA LEU A 30 -6.70 29.30 12.64
C LEU A 30 -5.55 30.01 11.91
N ALA A 31 -5.51 31.33 11.94
CA ALA A 31 -4.42 32.13 11.33
C ALA A 31 -3.05 31.95 12.03
N LEU A 32 -3.07 31.48 13.28
CA LEU A 32 -1.86 31.13 14.06
C LEU A 32 -1.53 29.62 13.99
N GLY A 33 -2.26 28.83 13.20
CA GLY A 33 -2.02 27.41 13.02
C GLY A 33 -2.33 26.55 14.25
N LEU A 34 -3.23 27.01 15.14
CA LEU A 34 -3.58 26.26 16.36
C LEU A 34 -4.51 25.09 16.03
N THR A 35 -4.22 23.93 16.62
CA THR A 35 -5.00 22.70 16.44
C THR A 35 -6.36 22.73 17.14
N ALA A 36 -7.32 21.94 16.67
CA ALA A 36 -8.70 21.91 17.18
C ALA A 36 -8.83 21.72 18.71
N PRO A 37 -8.03 20.88 19.40
CA PRO A 37 -8.08 20.74 20.86
C PRO A 37 -7.68 22.01 21.62
N LEU A 38 -6.68 22.73 21.14
CA LEU A 38 -6.24 24.01 21.71
C LEU A 38 -7.30 25.11 21.55
N VAL A 39 -7.97 25.11 20.40
CA VAL A 39 -9.06 26.04 20.09
C VAL A 39 -10.30 25.74 20.94
N ALA A 40 -10.62 24.45 21.15
CA ALA A 40 -11.71 24.02 22.04
C ALA A 40 -11.45 24.43 23.50
N GLY A 41 -10.22 24.29 24.00
CA GLY A 41 -9.81 24.76 25.32
C GLY A 41 -9.92 26.29 25.51
N LEU A 42 -9.64 27.07 24.45
CA LEU A 42 -9.81 28.51 24.45
C LEU A 42 -11.27 28.94 24.41
N LEU A 43 -12.14 28.19 23.71
CA LEU A 43 -13.60 28.45 23.63
C LEU A 43 -14.31 28.08 24.93
N ALA A 44 -13.88 27.04 25.64
CA ALA A 44 -14.39 26.65 26.94
C ALA A 44 -14.07 27.67 28.06
N ALA A 45 -13.04 28.48 27.86
CA ALA A 45 -12.64 29.54 28.79
C ALA A 45 -13.41 30.85 28.58
N CYS A 46 -14.17 31.00 27.47
CA CYS A 46 -15.12 32.11 27.24
C CYS A 46 -16.48 31.65 27.79
N GLY A 47 -16.86 32.10 29.00
CA GLY A 47 -18.13 31.77 29.62
C GLY A 47 -19.36 32.08 28.75
N ASP A 48 -20.46 31.38 28.99
CA ASP A 48 -21.77 31.61 28.37
C ASP A 48 -22.29 32.99 28.78
N ASP A 49 -22.32 33.91 27.84
CA ASP A 49 -23.19 35.08 27.88
C ASP A 49 -24.08 34.98 26.64
N ASP A 50 -25.29 34.48 26.88
CA ASP A 50 -26.42 34.55 25.94
C ASP A 50 -26.99 35.97 26.03
N ASP A 51 -27.14 36.64 24.92
CA ASP A 51 -28.14 37.68 24.68
C ASP A 51 -28.58 37.65 23.22
N ASP A 52 -29.81 37.12 23.09
CA ASP A 52 -31.04 37.67 22.53
C ASP A 52 -31.16 37.97 21.05
N ASP A 53 -32.12 37.38 20.44
CA ASP A 53 -33.45 37.73 19.94
C ASP A 53 -33.84 36.86 18.74
N SER A 54 -34.97 36.20 18.65
CA SER A 54 -36.36 36.52 18.77
C SER A 54 -37.26 35.35 18.34
N ASP A 55 -38.35 35.19 19.08
CA ASP A 55 -39.72 34.80 18.70
C ASP A 55 -39.98 33.62 17.71
N ALA A 56 -40.75 32.61 18.03
CA ALA A 56 -42.14 32.59 18.54
C ALA A 56 -42.66 31.15 18.76
N ASP A 57 -43.44 31.05 19.81
CA ASP A 57 -44.63 30.26 20.03
C ASP A 57 -44.72 28.74 19.78
N GLY A 58 -45.05 28.03 20.90
CA GLY A 58 -46.14 27.08 20.87
C GLY A 58 -46.04 25.83 21.73
N ASP A 59 -46.41 26.00 23.01
CA ASP A 59 -47.28 25.18 23.84
C ASP A 59 -46.98 23.71 24.21
N ALA A 60 -46.71 23.57 25.48
CA ALA A 60 -47.30 22.76 26.56
C ALA A 60 -47.25 21.22 26.58
N GLY A 61 -46.78 20.78 27.73
CA GLY A 61 -47.28 19.65 28.53
C GLY A 61 -46.31 18.47 28.61
N GLY A 62 -45.65 18.19 29.71
CA GLY A 62 -46.09 18.04 31.05
C GLY A 62 -45.81 16.64 31.52
N GLY A 63 -44.96 16.45 32.53
CA GLY A 63 -45.21 15.47 33.55
C GLY A 63 -44.25 14.29 33.71
N ALA A 64 -43.27 14.49 34.53
CA ALA A 64 -43.04 13.80 35.83
C ALA A 64 -42.46 12.38 35.86
N ALA A 65 -41.40 12.35 36.61
CA ALA A 65 -40.59 11.28 37.19
C ALA A 65 -41.38 10.17 37.93
N THR A 66 -40.78 8.99 38.07
CA THR A 66 -40.41 8.38 39.36
C THR A 66 -39.74 7.01 39.19
N ASP A 67 -38.59 6.90 39.83
CA ASP A 67 -38.12 5.87 40.78
C ASP A 67 -38.00 4.38 40.38
N THR A 68 -36.78 3.94 40.61
CA THR A 68 -36.29 2.56 40.86
C THR A 68 -36.97 1.93 42.10
N PRO A 69 -37.00 0.57 42.28
CA PRO A 69 -35.88 -0.06 42.96
C PRO A 69 -35.45 -1.45 42.46
N ALA A 70 -34.27 -1.85 42.98
CA ALA A 70 -33.61 -3.13 42.85
C ALA A 70 -34.39 -4.27 43.54
N ASP A 71 -34.21 -5.51 43.06
CA ASP A 71 -34.20 -6.69 43.92
C ASP A 71 -33.28 -7.76 43.39
N GLU A 72 -32.54 -8.36 44.34
CA GLU A 72 -31.57 -9.44 44.22
C GLU A 72 -32.32 -10.79 44.16
N GLY A 73 -31.71 -11.78 43.52
CA GLY A 73 -32.18 -13.16 43.57
C GLY A 73 -31.20 -14.14 42.96
N ASP A 74 -30.42 -14.77 43.86
CA ASP A 74 -29.57 -15.95 43.60
C ASP A 74 -30.35 -17.12 43.01
N ALA A 75 -29.71 -17.95 42.19
CA ALA A 75 -29.47 -19.38 42.42
C ALA A 75 -29.25 -20.22 41.17
N GLU A 76 -28.19 -20.97 41.28
CA GLU A 76 -27.96 -22.37 40.85
C GLU A 76 -27.71 -22.70 39.37
N THR A 77 -26.46 -23.11 39.15
CA THR A 77 -26.00 -24.03 38.11
C THR A 77 -26.66 -25.41 38.24
N PRO A 78 -26.84 -26.13 37.13
CA PRO A 78 -26.26 -27.46 37.06
C PRO A 78 -25.40 -27.70 35.81
N ALA A 79 -24.51 -28.64 36.02
CA ALA A 79 -23.44 -29.08 35.14
C ALA A 79 -23.87 -30.01 33.99
N ASP A 80 -23.00 -30.04 33.00
CA ASP A 80 -22.65 -31.16 32.10
C ASP A 80 -23.76 -31.82 31.24
N GLU A 81 -23.63 -31.60 29.94
CA GLU A 81 -23.79 -32.68 28.96
C GLU A 81 -22.88 -32.37 27.73
N ASP A 82 -22.03 -33.35 27.43
CA ASP A 82 -21.14 -33.45 26.28
C ASP A 82 -21.90 -33.25 24.98
N ALA A 83 -21.51 -32.27 24.19
CA ALA A 83 -21.84 -32.21 22.77
C ALA A 83 -20.53 -32.29 21.97
N GLU A 84 -20.28 -33.45 21.38
CA GLU A 84 -19.29 -33.67 20.34
C GLU A 84 -19.48 -32.65 19.23
N ALA A 85 -18.48 -31.79 19.07
CA ALA A 85 -18.35 -30.95 17.89
C ALA A 85 -17.91 -31.83 16.72
N THR A 86 -18.83 -32.14 15.83
CA THR A 86 -18.50 -32.64 14.48
C THR A 86 -17.91 -31.47 13.70
N SER A 87 -16.62 -31.57 13.40
CA SER A 87 -15.96 -30.77 12.38
C SER A 87 -16.67 -30.96 11.04
N PRO A 88 -16.85 -29.92 10.23
CA PRO A 88 -17.21 -30.10 8.83
C PRO A 88 -16.03 -30.82 8.14
N GLU A 89 -16.33 -31.88 7.42
CA GLU A 89 -15.40 -32.50 6.49
C GLU A 89 -14.99 -31.43 5.47
N GLU A 90 -13.69 -31.14 5.39
CA GLU A 90 -13.10 -30.39 4.30
C GLU A 90 -13.21 -31.26 3.05
N ASP A 91 -14.12 -30.90 2.14
CA ASP A 91 -14.08 -31.41 0.78
C ASP A 91 -12.78 -30.86 0.13
N GLU A 92 -11.79 -31.73 -0.01
CA GLU A 92 -10.63 -31.50 -0.87
C GLU A 92 -11.12 -31.51 -2.32
N ASP A 93 -11.49 -30.34 -2.86
CA ASP A 93 -11.60 -30.14 -4.30
C ASP A 93 -10.20 -29.89 -4.87
N GLU A 94 -9.62 -30.95 -5.42
CA GLU A 94 -8.52 -30.88 -6.39
C GLU A 94 -9.06 -30.16 -7.64
N ASP A 95 -8.67 -28.88 -7.80
CA ASP A 95 -8.26 -28.17 -9.02
C ASP A 95 -8.37 -26.66 -8.75
N GLY A 96 -7.20 -26.04 -8.62
CA GLY A 96 -7.08 -24.63 -8.31
C GLY A 96 -7.54 -23.73 -9.47
N ALA A 97 -8.71 -23.18 -9.34
CA ALA A 97 -9.15 -21.86 -9.77
C ALA A 97 -10.61 -21.73 -9.33
N SER A 98 -10.88 -20.86 -8.38
CA SER A 98 -12.27 -20.48 -8.11
C SER A 98 -12.90 -19.99 -9.40
N PRO A 99 -14.05 -20.54 -9.81
CA PRO A 99 -14.72 -20.05 -11.02
C PRO A 99 -15.08 -18.59 -10.80
N PRO A 100 -14.83 -17.73 -11.81
CA PRO A 100 -15.17 -16.33 -11.71
C PRO A 100 -16.65 -16.13 -11.41
N VAL A 101 -16.97 -15.13 -10.59
CA VAL A 101 -18.34 -14.76 -10.21
C VAL A 101 -19.20 -14.35 -11.40
N GLY A 102 -18.66 -14.20 -12.60
CA GLY A 102 -19.34 -13.79 -13.81
C GLY A 102 -20.25 -14.87 -14.38
N GLY A 103 -21.54 -14.77 -14.17
CA GLY A 103 -22.54 -15.66 -14.72
C GLY A 103 -23.14 -15.18 -16.03
N GLY A 104 -22.55 -15.50 -17.15
CA GLY A 104 -23.27 -15.92 -18.34
C GLY A 104 -23.82 -14.90 -19.33
N GLN A 105 -23.93 -13.61 -19.05
CA GLN A 105 -24.43 -12.65 -20.07
C GLN A 105 -23.57 -11.41 -20.16
N ARG A 106 -22.88 -11.22 -21.30
CA ARG A 106 -22.16 -10.01 -21.63
C ARG A 106 -23.12 -8.84 -21.77
N GLY A 107 -22.88 -7.76 -20.99
CA GLY A 107 -23.72 -6.57 -20.99
C GLY A 107 -25.07 -6.75 -20.31
N GLY A 108 -25.78 -5.65 -20.13
CA GLY A 108 -27.08 -5.63 -19.46
C GLY A 108 -27.01 -5.23 -17.97
N GLY A 109 -25.81 -5.11 -17.38
CA GLY A 109 -25.60 -4.65 -16.01
C GLY A 109 -25.67 -3.12 -15.85
N GLY A 110 -25.80 -2.38 -16.94
CA GLY A 110 -25.82 -0.92 -16.92
C GLY A 110 -24.46 -0.33 -16.57
N LYS A 111 -24.45 0.75 -15.79
CA LYS A 111 -23.24 1.48 -15.42
C LYS A 111 -22.75 1.12 -14.01
N ILE A 112 -21.43 0.97 -13.86
CA ILE A 112 -20.73 0.95 -12.58
C ILE A 112 -19.89 2.22 -12.42
N THR A 113 -19.90 2.82 -11.23
CA THR A 113 -19.16 4.07 -10.94
C THR A 113 -18.14 3.83 -9.82
N LEU A 114 -16.87 4.06 -10.14
CA LEU A 114 -15.73 3.92 -9.25
C LEU A 114 -15.19 5.31 -8.89
N LEU A 115 -15.09 5.62 -7.60
CA LEU A 115 -14.56 6.90 -7.12
C LEU A 115 -13.08 6.79 -6.79
N TYR A 116 -12.29 7.57 -7.49
CA TYR A 116 -10.86 7.75 -7.29
C TYR A 116 -10.62 9.20 -6.89
N TRP A 117 -10.58 9.52 -5.59
CA TRP A 117 -10.40 10.90 -5.13
C TRP A 117 -9.12 11.55 -5.67
N GLN A 118 -8.12 10.74 -6.01
CA GLN A 118 -7.00 11.14 -6.87
C GLN A 118 -7.34 10.79 -8.33
N ALA A 119 -7.67 11.78 -9.13
CA ALA A 119 -8.12 11.56 -10.50
C ALA A 119 -6.99 11.08 -11.44
N PRO A 120 -7.28 10.18 -12.40
CA PRO A 120 -6.33 9.79 -13.43
C PRO A 120 -5.90 10.95 -14.33
N THR A 121 -4.64 10.94 -14.76
CA THR A 121 -4.04 11.98 -15.61
C THR A 121 -3.50 11.45 -16.94
N ILE A 122 -3.25 10.15 -17.05
CA ILE A 122 -2.75 9.46 -18.23
C ILE A 122 -3.31 8.03 -18.26
N LEU A 123 -3.47 7.44 -19.44
CA LEU A 123 -3.95 6.08 -19.64
C LEU A 123 -2.91 5.17 -20.33
N ASN A 124 -1.66 5.28 -19.93
CA ASN A 124 -0.55 4.44 -20.41
C ASN A 124 0.29 4.02 -19.20
N VAL A 125 0.21 2.74 -18.84
CA VAL A 125 0.90 2.16 -17.68
C VAL A 125 2.42 2.43 -17.73
N HIS A 126 3.03 2.27 -18.90
CA HIS A 126 4.50 2.43 -19.04
C HIS A 126 4.99 3.88 -18.89
N LEU A 127 4.08 4.85 -18.91
CA LEU A 127 4.40 6.27 -18.76
C LEU A 127 3.73 6.91 -17.54
N SER A 128 2.96 6.16 -16.78
CA SER A 128 2.26 6.61 -15.57
C SER A 128 3.22 6.77 -14.39
N GLN A 129 2.81 7.47 -13.35
CA GLN A 129 3.57 7.65 -12.10
C GLN A 129 2.70 7.41 -10.86
N GLY A 130 1.55 6.78 -11.00
CA GLY A 130 0.67 6.57 -9.86
C GLY A 130 -0.43 5.55 -10.10
N THR A 131 -0.72 4.76 -9.07
CA THR A 131 -1.71 3.68 -9.06
C THR A 131 -3.07 4.07 -9.68
N LYS A 132 -3.53 5.31 -9.48
CA LYS A 132 -4.77 5.82 -10.09
C LYS A 132 -4.74 5.83 -11.64
N ASP A 133 -3.56 6.09 -12.21
CA ASP A 133 -3.35 6.09 -13.67
C ASP A 133 -3.25 4.67 -14.19
N ASP A 134 -2.52 3.82 -13.46
CA ASP A 134 -2.34 2.39 -13.78
C ASP A 134 -3.70 1.68 -13.78
N HIS A 135 -4.47 1.84 -12.72
CA HIS A 135 -5.83 1.28 -12.62
C HIS A 135 -6.73 1.75 -13.77
N ALA A 136 -6.70 3.05 -14.11
CA ALA A 136 -7.51 3.56 -15.21
C ALA A 136 -7.06 3.03 -16.57
N ALA A 137 -5.74 2.87 -16.79
CA ALA A 137 -5.21 2.31 -18.04
C ALA A 137 -5.53 0.80 -18.19
N GLN A 138 -5.51 0.04 -17.12
CA GLN A 138 -5.71 -1.41 -17.12
C GLN A 138 -7.18 -1.85 -17.28
N VAL A 139 -8.14 -0.95 -17.22
CA VAL A 139 -9.50 -1.21 -17.73
C VAL A 139 -9.48 -1.56 -19.24
N VAL A 140 -8.44 -1.10 -19.95
CA VAL A 140 -8.28 -1.16 -21.41
C VAL A 140 -7.10 -2.02 -21.85
N LEU A 141 -5.95 -1.90 -21.15
CA LEU A 141 -4.69 -2.57 -21.49
C LEU A 141 -4.54 -3.81 -20.61
N GLU A 142 -4.27 -4.94 -21.23
CA GLU A 142 -4.13 -6.21 -20.53
C GLU A 142 -2.69 -6.76 -20.64
N PRO A 143 -2.19 -7.44 -19.58
CA PRO A 143 -0.97 -8.22 -19.61
C PRO A 143 -1.23 -9.66 -20.08
N LEU A 144 -0.17 -10.49 -20.08
CA LEU A 144 -0.32 -11.92 -20.34
C LEU A 144 -1.05 -12.64 -19.21
N ALA A 145 -0.80 -12.24 -17.95
CA ALA A 145 -1.48 -12.75 -16.76
C ALA A 145 -1.47 -11.74 -15.61
N TYR A 146 -2.30 -11.97 -14.61
CA TYR A 146 -2.26 -11.33 -13.28
C TYR A 146 -2.03 -12.39 -12.20
N PHE A 147 -1.74 -11.96 -10.98
CA PHE A 147 -1.80 -12.82 -9.81
C PHE A 147 -3.10 -12.59 -9.04
N ASP A 148 -3.76 -13.67 -8.64
CA ASP A 148 -4.96 -13.62 -7.81
C ASP A 148 -4.64 -13.30 -6.33
N ALA A 149 -5.66 -13.31 -5.48
CA ALA A 149 -5.53 -13.01 -4.05
C ALA A 149 -4.64 -14.01 -3.28
N ASP A 150 -4.44 -15.20 -3.82
CA ASP A 150 -3.64 -16.28 -3.22
C ASP A 150 -2.27 -16.42 -3.92
N SER A 151 -1.93 -15.44 -4.80
CA SER A 151 -0.69 -15.37 -5.59
C SER A 151 -0.58 -16.43 -6.69
N ASN A 152 -1.69 -17.02 -7.14
CA ASN A 152 -1.72 -17.90 -8.29
C ASN A 152 -1.84 -17.09 -9.60
N PRO A 153 -1.25 -17.56 -10.71
CA PRO A 153 -1.38 -16.89 -11.98
C PRO A 153 -2.80 -17.02 -12.57
N ASN A 154 -3.40 -15.89 -12.92
CA ASN A 154 -4.68 -15.78 -13.61
C ASN A 154 -4.43 -15.33 -15.07
N LEU A 155 -4.62 -16.25 -16.03
CA LEU A 155 -4.26 -16.04 -17.44
C LEU A 155 -5.22 -15.08 -18.15
N VAL A 156 -4.68 -14.05 -18.80
CA VAL A 156 -5.45 -13.05 -19.56
C VAL A 156 -5.20 -13.21 -21.06
N LEU A 157 -4.03 -12.82 -21.57
CA LEU A 157 -3.65 -12.96 -22.97
C LEU A 157 -2.79 -14.21 -23.23
N ALA A 158 -2.18 -14.80 -22.19
CA ALA A 158 -1.51 -16.09 -22.28
C ALA A 158 -2.53 -17.24 -22.35
N ALA A 159 -2.20 -18.28 -23.14
CA ALA A 159 -2.99 -19.49 -23.28
C ALA A 159 -2.69 -20.51 -22.18
N GLU A 160 -1.46 -20.51 -21.67
CA GLU A 160 -1.01 -21.37 -20.57
C GLU A 160 0.08 -20.67 -19.75
N TRP A 161 0.26 -21.08 -18.49
CA TRP A 161 1.34 -20.61 -17.65
C TRP A 161 2.61 -21.41 -17.98
N PRO A 162 3.75 -20.74 -18.22
CA PRO A 162 5.01 -21.40 -18.47
C PRO A 162 5.50 -22.20 -17.25
N THR A 163 5.94 -23.43 -17.51
CA THR A 163 6.54 -24.32 -16.52
C THR A 163 7.66 -25.16 -17.13
N ILE A 164 8.53 -25.71 -16.30
CA ILE A 164 9.54 -26.68 -16.74
C ILE A 164 8.86 -27.95 -17.31
N ASP A 165 7.76 -28.40 -16.70
CA ASP A 165 7.04 -29.62 -17.08
C ASP A 165 6.39 -29.55 -18.47
N ASN A 166 5.90 -28.36 -18.88
CA ASN A 166 5.34 -28.17 -20.22
C ASN A 166 6.39 -27.68 -21.25
N GLU A 167 7.67 -27.70 -20.88
CA GLU A 167 8.82 -27.35 -21.73
C GLU A 167 8.75 -25.88 -22.25
N THR A 168 8.10 -24.97 -21.51
CA THR A 168 8.01 -23.56 -21.87
C THR A 168 8.81 -22.65 -20.94
N LEU A 169 9.39 -23.21 -19.86
CA LEU A 169 10.34 -22.56 -18.98
C LEU A 169 11.65 -23.36 -18.96
N ASP A 170 12.75 -22.65 -19.17
CA ASP A 170 14.08 -23.26 -19.11
C ASP A 170 14.44 -23.68 -17.67
N PRO A 171 14.85 -24.95 -17.44
CA PRO A 171 15.31 -25.38 -16.12
C PRO A 171 16.46 -24.57 -15.54
N ASP A 172 17.27 -23.93 -16.40
CA ASP A 172 18.38 -23.06 -16.00
C ASP A 172 17.92 -21.57 -15.90
N GLY A 173 16.63 -21.26 -16.16
CA GLY A 173 16.04 -19.92 -16.04
C GLY A 173 16.52 -18.91 -17.08
N MET A 174 17.14 -19.35 -18.17
CA MET A 174 17.71 -18.48 -19.21
C MET A 174 16.69 -18.01 -20.23
N TRP A 175 15.56 -18.69 -20.36
CA TRP A 175 14.49 -18.30 -21.28
C TRP A 175 13.11 -18.79 -20.82
N VAL A 176 12.06 -18.10 -21.29
CA VAL A 176 10.66 -18.49 -21.16
C VAL A 176 9.95 -18.35 -22.49
N ILE A 177 9.07 -19.30 -22.81
CA ILE A 177 8.19 -19.26 -23.99
C ILE A 177 6.76 -18.98 -23.53
N TRP A 178 6.19 -17.90 -24.02
CA TRP A 178 4.78 -17.58 -23.84
C TRP A 178 3.98 -18.04 -25.05
N LYS A 179 2.93 -18.84 -24.80
CA LYS A 179 1.89 -19.14 -25.79
C LYS A 179 0.71 -18.24 -25.58
N LEU A 180 0.26 -17.57 -26.62
CA LEU A 180 -0.78 -16.57 -26.59
C LEU A 180 -2.14 -17.18 -26.97
N LYS A 181 -3.22 -16.59 -26.45
CA LYS A 181 -4.59 -16.94 -26.87
C LYS A 181 -4.80 -16.54 -28.32
N GLU A 182 -5.29 -17.48 -29.14
CA GLU A 182 -5.64 -17.23 -30.53
C GLU A 182 -6.97 -16.47 -30.64
N GLY A 183 -7.09 -15.63 -31.69
CA GLY A 183 -8.34 -14.93 -32.01
C GLY A 183 -8.65 -13.70 -31.15
N VAL A 184 -7.74 -13.28 -30.30
CA VAL A 184 -7.85 -12.00 -29.59
C VAL A 184 -7.64 -10.85 -30.58
N VAL A 185 -8.47 -9.81 -30.46
CA VAL A 185 -8.36 -8.61 -31.30
C VAL A 185 -8.26 -7.35 -30.45
N TRP A 186 -7.52 -6.38 -30.96
CA TRP A 186 -7.51 -5.02 -30.43
C TRP A 186 -8.87 -4.35 -30.60
N HIS A 187 -9.12 -3.27 -29.88
CA HIS A 187 -10.41 -2.54 -29.92
C HIS A 187 -10.80 -2.01 -31.31
N ASP A 188 -9.87 -1.85 -32.21
CA ASP A 188 -10.06 -1.44 -33.61
C ASP A 188 -10.21 -2.61 -34.59
N GLY A 189 -10.08 -3.85 -34.10
CA GLY A 189 -10.28 -5.08 -34.85
C GLY A 189 -9.01 -5.68 -35.45
N GLU A 190 -7.85 -5.06 -35.28
CA GLU A 190 -6.56 -5.67 -35.65
C GLU A 190 -6.25 -6.88 -34.75
N PRO A 191 -5.62 -7.95 -35.25
CA PRO A 191 -5.29 -9.13 -34.43
C PRO A 191 -4.20 -8.81 -33.40
N PHE A 192 -4.34 -9.35 -32.19
CA PHE A 192 -3.27 -9.41 -31.19
C PHE A 192 -2.38 -10.62 -31.48
N THR A 193 -1.06 -10.42 -31.53
CA THR A 193 -0.08 -11.44 -31.89
C THR A 193 1.21 -11.34 -31.05
N ALA A 194 2.12 -12.31 -31.23
CA ALA A 194 3.46 -12.32 -30.62
C ALA A 194 4.29 -11.08 -31.00
N GLU A 195 4.01 -10.44 -32.13
CA GLU A 195 4.66 -9.20 -32.55
C GLU A 195 4.36 -8.02 -31.61
N ASP A 196 3.18 -7.99 -30.96
CA ASP A 196 2.83 -6.94 -29.99
C ASP A 196 3.57 -7.14 -28.68
N VAL A 197 3.80 -8.38 -28.25
CA VAL A 197 4.61 -8.70 -27.08
C VAL A 197 6.08 -8.31 -27.30
N ALA A 198 6.64 -8.69 -28.44
CA ALA A 198 8.01 -8.31 -28.81
C ALA A 198 8.14 -6.78 -28.94
N PHE A 199 7.15 -6.11 -29.50
CA PHE A 199 7.12 -4.66 -29.62
C PHE A 199 7.01 -3.96 -28.26
N THR A 200 6.25 -4.53 -27.32
CA THR A 200 6.15 -3.98 -25.94
C THR A 200 7.53 -3.92 -25.29
N TYR A 201 8.34 -4.99 -25.46
CA TYR A 201 9.73 -4.97 -25.02
C TYR A 201 10.54 -3.84 -25.71
N GLU A 202 10.46 -3.71 -27.05
CA GLU A 202 11.13 -2.64 -27.80
C GLU A 202 10.72 -1.25 -27.30
N TYR A 203 9.41 -1.04 -27.06
CA TYR A 203 8.86 0.23 -26.60
C TYR A 203 9.35 0.60 -25.20
N VAL A 204 9.33 -0.35 -24.27
CA VAL A 204 9.70 -0.11 -22.86
C VAL A 204 11.22 -0.01 -22.68
N SER A 205 12.01 -0.87 -23.35
CA SER A 205 13.47 -0.93 -23.19
C SER A 205 14.20 0.23 -23.86
N ASN A 206 13.54 1.02 -24.70
CA ASN A 206 14.13 2.21 -25.27
C ASN A 206 14.25 3.32 -24.23
N GLU A 207 15.47 3.70 -23.85
CA GLU A 207 15.74 4.72 -22.81
C GLU A 207 15.08 6.07 -23.10
N ASP A 208 14.97 6.47 -24.37
CA ASP A 208 14.32 7.72 -24.77
C ASP A 208 12.78 7.69 -24.59
N THR A 209 12.16 6.51 -24.47
CA THR A 209 10.76 6.37 -24.09
C THR A 209 10.54 6.84 -22.67
N THR A 210 11.56 6.73 -21.83
CA THR A 210 11.52 7.04 -20.39
C THR A 210 10.38 6.32 -19.67
N ALA A 211 10.23 5.02 -20.01
CA ALA A 211 9.18 4.19 -19.39
C ALA A 211 9.45 4.00 -17.90
N THR A 212 8.42 4.18 -17.08
CA THR A 212 8.49 3.97 -15.63
C THR A 212 8.68 2.51 -15.27
N THR A 213 8.30 1.60 -16.17
CA THR A 213 8.43 0.14 -16.05
C THR A 213 9.74 -0.41 -16.61
N LEU A 214 10.67 0.43 -17.07
CA LEU A 214 11.93 0.01 -17.68
C LEU A 214 12.71 -0.99 -16.81
N GLY A 215 12.73 -0.79 -15.51
CA GLY A 215 13.48 -1.65 -14.58
C GLY A 215 13.07 -3.13 -14.66
N THR A 216 11.78 -3.40 -14.84
CA THR A 216 11.23 -4.75 -14.97
C THR A 216 11.70 -5.47 -16.24
N TYR A 217 12.03 -4.71 -17.30
CA TYR A 217 12.46 -5.26 -18.60
C TYR A 217 13.98 -5.33 -18.76
N GLN A 218 14.76 -4.74 -17.85
CA GLN A 218 16.24 -4.76 -17.90
C GLN A 218 16.88 -6.17 -17.89
N PRO A 219 16.32 -7.21 -17.21
CA PRO A 219 16.88 -8.55 -17.26
C PRO A 219 16.79 -9.24 -18.64
N ILE A 220 15.99 -8.71 -19.58
CA ILE A 220 15.77 -9.32 -20.89
C ILE A 220 16.95 -9.01 -21.82
N GLU A 221 17.54 -10.05 -22.41
CA GLU A 221 18.52 -9.95 -23.49
C GLU A 221 17.86 -9.74 -24.86
N SER A 222 16.80 -10.54 -25.14
CA SER A 222 16.05 -10.46 -26.39
C SER A 222 14.64 -11.05 -26.26
N VAL A 223 13.75 -10.63 -27.15
CA VAL A 223 12.41 -11.21 -27.35
C VAL A 223 12.29 -11.66 -28.78
N GLU A 224 12.04 -12.96 -29.02
CA GLU A 224 12.00 -13.59 -30.34
C GLU A 224 10.60 -14.10 -30.65
N VAL A 225 10.04 -13.65 -31.77
CA VAL A 225 8.77 -14.17 -32.30
C VAL A 225 9.04 -15.52 -32.98
N ILE A 226 8.54 -16.60 -32.40
CA ILE A 226 8.68 -17.95 -32.94
C ILE A 226 7.64 -18.22 -34.03
N ASP A 227 6.39 -17.86 -33.73
CA ASP A 227 5.27 -17.87 -34.67
C ASP A 227 4.23 -16.81 -34.28
N GLU A 228 3.07 -16.78 -34.93
CA GLU A 228 2.03 -15.76 -34.73
C GLU A 228 1.54 -15.67 -33.27
N TYR A 229 1.57 -16.79 -32.51
CA TYR A 229 1.05 -16.88 -31.15
C TYR A 229 2.07 -17.45 -30.15
N THR A 230 3.36 -17.45 -30.53
CA THR A 230 4.43 -17.96 -29.66
C THR A 230 5.60 -16.98 -29.65
N VAL A 231 6.00 -16.56 -28.45
CA VAL A 231 7.11 -15.65 -28.24
C VAL A 231 8.07 -16.23 -27.20
N GLN A 232 9.38 -16.16 -27.48
CA GLN A 232 10.43 -16.54 -26.52
C GLN A 232 11.10 -15.29 -25.98
N VAL A 233 11.24 -15.22 -24.66
CA VAL A 233 11.97 -14.19 -23.93
C VAL A 233 13.28 -14.81 -23.43
N ASN A 234 14.41 -14.26 -23.81
CA ASN A 234 15.74 -14.69 -23.39
C ASN A 234 16.27 -13.71 -22.33
N PHE A 235 16.87 -14.21 -21.27
CA PHE A 235 17.42 -13.41 -20.18
C PHE A 235 18.95 -13.32 -20.25
N ILE A 236 19.52 -12.24 -19.73
CA ILE A 236 20.96 -12.00 -19.64
C ILE A 236 21.63 -13.01 -18.70
N GLU A 237 20.93 -13.38 -17.63
CA GLU A 237 21.32 -14.35 -16.60
C GLU A 237 20.08 -15.14 -16.13
N PRO A 238 20.22 -16.27 -15.40
CA PRO A 238 19.07 -16.98 -14.86
C PRO A 238 18.13 -16.02 -14.13
N ASN A 239 16.82 -16.05 -14.43
CA ASN A 239 15.86 -15.11 -13.87
C ASN A 239 14.67 -15.83 -13.23
N PRO A 240 14.64 -15.99 -11.91
CA PRO A 240 13.47 -16.58 -11.21
C PRO A 240 12.21 -15.70 -11.26
N ALA A 241 12.37 -14.38 -11.50
CA ALA A 241 11.27 -13.45 -11.75
C ALA A 241 10.94 -13.32 -13.26
N TRP A 242 11.10 -14.40 -14.02
CA TRP A 242 10.95 -14.45 -15.48
C TRP A 242 9.58 -13.95 -15.98
N PHE A 243 8.57 -13.96 -15.13
CA PHE A 243 7.20 -13.53 -15.44
C PHE A 243 7.01 -12.01 -15.34
N ASP A 244 7.76 -11.30 -14.50
CA ASP A 244 7.56 -9.87 -14.20
C ASP A 244 7.41 -8.98 -15.43
N PRO A 245 8.15 -9.15 -16.54
CA PRO A 245 8.05 -8.24 -17.69
C PRO A 245 6.69 -8.20 -18.35
N PHE A 246 5.92 -9.29 -18.33
CA PHE A 246 4.65 -9.41 -19.08
C PHE A 246 3.45 -9.80 -18.21
N VAL A 247 3.60 -9.74 -16.87
CA VAL A 247 2.55 -10.06 -15.90
C VAL A 247 2.26 -8.85 -15.02
N GLY A 248 1.03 -8.74 -14.56
CA GLY A 248 0.61 -7.66 -13.68
C GLY A 248 0.64 -6.28 -14.35
N THR A 249 0.79 -5.25 -13.55
CA THR A 249 0.75 -3.86 -14.01
C THR A 249 1.84 -3.54 -15.03
N ALA A 250 3.09 -3.90 -14.73
CA ALA A 250 4.22 -3.64 -15.62
C ALA A 250 4.15 -4.42 -16.94
N GLY A 251 3.35 -5.49 -16.98
CA GLY A 251 3.20 -6.38 -18.12
C GLY A 251 2.16 -5.98 -19.17
N ALA A 252 1.51 -4.84 -19.04
CA ALA A 252 0.49 -4.38 -19.99
C ALA A 252 1.04 -4.32 -21.42
N ILE A 253 0.39 -5.05 -22.35
CA ILE A 253 0.83 -5.10 -23.74
C ILE A 253 0.33 -3.87 -24.50
N VAL A 254 1.18 -3.31 -25.37
CA VAL A 254 0.84 -2.15 -26.20
C VAL A 254 0.79 -2.51 -27.70
N PRO A 255 -0.12 -1.90 -28.49
CA PRO A 255 -0.34 -2.25 -29.88
C PRO A 255 0.79 -1.75 -30.79
N LYS A 256 1.51 -2.66 -31.44
CA LYS A 256 2.58 -2.36 -32.41
C LYS A 256 2.09 -1.46 -33.53
N HIS A 257 0.95 -1.80 -34.17
CA HIS A 257 0.40 -1.10 -35.32
C HIS A 257 0.05 0.38 -35.04
N ILE A 258 -0.14 0.76 -33.76
CA ILE A 258 -0.38 2.15 -33.34
C ILE A 258 0.90 2.87 -32.97
N LEU A 259 1.84 2.18 -32.28
CA LEU A 259 2.94 2.83 -31.57
C LEU A 259 4.31 2.64 -32.21
N GLU A 260 4.48 1.78 -33.25
CA GLU A 260 5.79 1.50 -33.86
C GLU A 260 6.50 2.77 -34.39
N GLY A 261 5.75 3.77 -34.82
CA GLY A 261 6.27 5.07 -35.26
C GLY A 261 6.58 6.06 -34.12
N SER A 262 6.36 5.67 -32.88
CA SER A 262 6.39 6.57 -31.71
C SER A 262 7.20 6.05 -30.53
N VAL A 263 8.12 5.12 -30.79
CA VAL A 263 9.10 4.66 -29.78
C VAL A 263 10.07 5.81 -29.44
N GLY A 264 10.53 5.84 -28.20
CA GLY A 264 11.45 6.88 -27.71
C GLY A 264 10.73 8.17 -27.32
N ALA A 265 11.38 9.32 -27.52
CA ALA A 265 10.87 10.63 -27.05
C ALA A 265 9.48 11.02 -27.60
N ALA A 266 9.04 10.43 -28.70
CA ALA A 266 7.69 10.67 -29.27
C ALA A 266 6.57 10.03 -28.43
N ALA A 267 6.88 8.98 -27.66
CA ALA A 267 5.90 8.22 -26.87
C ALA A 267 5.10 9.10 -25.91
N ARG A 268 5.75 10.03 -25.22
CA ARG A 268 5.10 10.87 -24.19
C ARG A 268 4.02 11.80 -24.73
N ASN A 269 4.06 12.15 -26.00
CA ASN A 269 3.13 13.09 -26.61
C ASN A 269 2.11 12.39 -27.54
N HIS A 270 2.12 11.06 -27.61
CA HIS A 270 1.22 10.31 -28.46
C HIS A 270 -0.22 10.35 -27.93
N GLU A 271 -1.23 10.45 -28.83
CA GLU A 271 -2.65 10.47 -28.43
C GLU A 271 -3.14 9.20 -27.74
N PHE A 272 -2.46 8.09 -27.94
CA PHE A 272 -2.66 6.82 -27.24
C PHE A 272 -2.69 7.00 -25.71
N ASN A 273 -1.88 7.90 -25.16
CA ASN A 273 -1.82 8.17 -23.74
C ASN A 273 -3.11 8.74 -23.14
N LEU A 274 -3.99 9.27 -24.00
CA LEU A 274 -5.30 9.82 -23.61
C LEU A 274 -6.45 8.95 -24.09
N LYS A 275 -6.24 8.15 -25.11
CA LYS A 275 -7.26 7.26 -25.69
C LYS A 275 -6.60 5.97 -26.19
N PRO A 276 -6.17 5.10 -25.28
CA PRO A 276 -5.54 3.84 -25.66
C PRO A 276 -6.50 2.93 -26.42
N ILE A 277 -5.93 2.19 -27.38
CA ILE A 277 -6.51 1.02 -28.00
C ILE A 277 -5.92 -0.19 -27.28
N GLY A 278 -6.76 -1.03 -26.69
CA GLY A 278 -6.37 -2.22 -25.92
C GLY A 278 -7.12 -3.46 -26.37
N THR A 279 -6.92 -4.54 -25.62
CA THR A 279 -7.64 -5.82 -25.78
C THR A 279 -8.74 -5.99 -24.73
N GLY A 280 -8.79 -5.10 -23.74
CA GLY A 280 -9.58 -5.20 -22.53
C GLY A 280 -11.10 -5.22 -22.71
N ALA A 281 -11.79 -5.49 -21.61
CA ALA A 281 -13.23 -5.67 -21.56
C ALA A 281 -14.04 -4.40 -21.89
N TRP A 282 -13.43 -3.23 -21.79
CA TRP A 282 -14.03 -1.94 -22.12
C TRP A 282 -13.09 -1.08 -22.96
N LYS A 283 -13.70 -0.15 -23.74
CA LYS A 283 -13.04 0.82 -24.63
C LYS A 283 -13.18 2.22 -24.06
N VAL A 284 -12.15 3.07 -24.17
CA VAL A 284 -12.24 4.48 -23.73
C VAL A 284 -13.24 5.22 -24.64
N ARG A 285 -14.33 5.69 -24.06
CA ARG A 285 -15.30 6.57 -24.72
C ARG A 285 -14.89 8.04 -24.60
N GLU A 286 -14.54 8.47 -23.39
CA GLU A 286 -14.14 9.85 -23.08
C GLU A 286 -13.14 9.85 -21.92
N PHE A 287 -12.10 10.66 -22.02
CA PHE A 287 -11.16 10.93 -20.94
C PHE A 287 -10.97 12.43 -20.74
N ARG A 288 -11.19 12.89 -19.53
CA ARG A 288 -10.89 14.24 -19.07
C ARG A 288 -9.81 14.14 -17.98
N PRO A 289 -8.52 14.32 -18.33
CA PRO A 289 -7.42 14.21 -17.38
C PRO A 289 -7.66 15.07 -16.12
N GLY A 290 -7.46 14.46 -14.95
CA GLY A 290 -7.72 15.11 -13.67
C GLY A 290 -9.19 15.22 -13.25
N ASP A 291 -10.10 14.56 -13.97
CA ASP A 291 -11.55 14.56 -13.68
C ASP A 291 -12.16 13.16 -13.83
N THR A 292 -12.37 12.68 -15.06
CA THR A 292 -13.22 11.50 -15.30
C THR A 292 -12.72 10.69 -16.48
N VAL A 293 -12.81 9.35 -16.39
CA VAL A 293 -12.71 8.43 -17.53
C VAL A 293 -14.02 7.68 -17.67
N LEU A 294 -14.58 7.71 -18.88
CA LEU A 294 -15.79 6.96 -19.26
C LEU A 294 -15.40 5.87 -20.24
N TYR A 295 -15.82 4.66 -19.92
CA TYR A 295 -15.59 3.50 -20.79
C TYR A 295 -16.93 2.90 -21.23
N GLU A 296 -16.92 2.29 -22.41
CA GLU A 296 -18.04 1.53 -22.98
C GLU A 296 -17.63 0.09 -23.21
N ILE A 297 -18.58 -0.83 -23.12
CA ILE A 297 -18.34 -2.27 -23.25
C ILE A 297 -17.67 -2.62 -24.58
N ASN A 298 -16.70 -3.53 -24.53
CA ASN A 298 -16.14 -4.19 -25.71
C ASN A 298 -16.96 -5.46 -26.03
N MET A 299 -17.81 -5.38 -27.05
CA MET A 299 -18.64 -6.54 -27.45
C MET A 299 -17.83 -7.69 -28.07
N ASP A 300 -16.60 -7.41 -28.51
CA ASP A 300 -15.68 -8.37 -29.11
C ASP A 300 -14.64 -8.89 -28.10
N TYR A 301 -14.88 -8.68 -26.80
CA TYR A 301 -13.95 -9.11 -25.76
C TYR A 301 -13.73 -10.63 -25.78
N HIS A 302 -12.49 -11.07 -25.66
CA HIS A 302 -12.08 -12.45 -25.90
C HIS A 302 -12.57 -13.46 -24.83
N MET A 303 -12.93 -13.01 -23.62
CA MET A 303 -13.48 -13.90 -22.59
C MET A 303 -15.00 -14.02 -22.73
N GLU A 304 -15.51 -15.26 -22.87
CA GLU A 304 -16.93 -15.53 -23.09
C GLU A 304 -17.80 -15.06 -21.92
N GLY A 305 -18.92 -14.41 -22.23
CA GLY A 305 -19.88 -13.94 -21.24
C GLY A 305 -19.46 -12.68 -20.45
N LEU A 306 -18.25 -12.17 -20.65
CA LEU A 306 -17.72 -10.99 -19.94
C LEU A 306 -17.57 -9.76 -20.87
N PRO A 307 -17.62 -8.55 -20.30
CA PRO A 307 -17.99 -8.20 -18.93
C PRO A 307 -19.52 -8.09 -18.76
N PHE A 308 -19.99 -8.03 -17.50
CA PHE A 308 -21.41 -7.85 -17.20
C PHE A 308 -21.87 -6.38 -17.35
N PHE A 309 -21.09 -5.41 -16.88
CA PHE A 309 -21.46 -3.99 -16.96
C PHE A 309 -21.23 -3.40 -18.35
N ASP A 310 -22.20 -2.59 -18.83
CA ASP A 310 -22.14 -1.93 -20.14
C ASP A 310 -21.21 -0.72 -20.15
N GLU A 311 -21.14 0.00 -19.03
CA GLU A 311 -20.34 1.21 -18.87
C GLU A 311 -19.57 1.17 -17.54
N VAL A 312 -18.31 1.65 -17.57
CA VAL A 312 -17.51 1.94 -16.39
C VAL A 312 -17.23 3.44 -16.35
N GLU A 313 -17.41 4.05 -15.20
CA GLU A 313 -17.00 5.42 -14.94
C GLU A 313 -15.98 5.43 -13.79
N ILE A 314 -14.75 5.85 -14.08
CA ILE A 314 -13.80 6.24 -13.03
C ILE A 314 -13.91 7.74 -12.87
N LYS A 315 -14.43 8.18 -11.72
CA LYS A 315 -14.67 9.59 -11.43
C LYS A 315 -13.67 10.06 -10.37
N GLY A 316 -12.96 11.13 -10.71
CA GLY A 316 -11.98 11.75 -9.84
C GLY A 316 -12.51 12.89 -8.99
N GLY A 317 -11.64 13.40 -8.13
CA GLY A 317 -11.89 14.59 -7.32
C GLY A 317 -12.57 14.35 -5.97
N GLY A 318 -12.59 15.38 -5.15
CA GLY A 318 -13.07 15.29 -3.77
C GLY A 318 -11.99 14.86 -2.79
N ASP A 319 -12.39 14.16 -1.75
CA ASP A 319 -11.52 13.57 -0.73
C ASP A 319 -12.00 12.15 -0.35
N ALA A 320 -11.16 11.40 0.36
CA ALA A 320 -11.47 10.04 0.77
C ALA A 320 -12.75 9.95 1.64
N PRO A 321 -13.02 10.83 2.62
CA PRO A 321 -14.28 10.81 3.37
C PRO A 321 -15.51 11.05 2.50
N SER A 322 -15.44 11.93 1.52
CA SER A 322 -16.55 12.18 0.59
C SER A 322 -16.81 10.99 -0.32
N ALA A 323 -15.76 10.32 -0.81
CA ALA A 323 -15.86 9.11 -1.61
C ALA A 323 -16.48 7.95 -0.80
N ALA A 324 -16.03 7.73 0.44
CA ALA A 324 -16.61 6.74 1.34
C ALA A 324 -18.10 6.99 1.58
N ARG A 325 -18.50 8.25 1.84
CA ARG A 325 -19.91 8.64 2.04
C ARG A 325 -20.75 8.36 0.80
N ALA A 326 -20.23 8.64 -0.40
CA ALA A 326 -20.95 8.44 -1.66
C ALA A 326 -21.29 6.96 -1.90
N VAL A 327 -20.45 6.03 -1.46
CA VAL A 327 -20.70 4.59 -1.55
C VAL A 327 -21.53 4.08 -0.37
N MET A 328 -21.08 4.36 0.86
CA MET A 328 -21.59 3.69 2.07
C MET A 328 -22.89 4.30 2.60
N VAL A 329 -23.12 5.62 2.35
CA VAL A 329 -24.27 6.35 2.94
C VAL A 329 -25.29 6.75 1.90
N THR A 330 -24.87 7.35 0.76
CA THR A 330 -25.81 7.90 -0.23
C THR A 330 -26.10 6.94 -1.39
N GLY A 331 -25.23 5.96 -1.67
CA GLY A 331 -25.37 5.03 -2.79
C GLY A 331 -25.21 5.69 -4.16
N GLU A 332 -24.51 6.83 -4.24
CA GLU A 332 -24.26 7.55 -5.50
C GLU A 332 -23.17 6.90 -6.37
N ALA A 333 -22.36 6.03 -5.77
CA ALA A 333 -21.30 5.29 -6.44
C ALA A 333 -21.23 3.86 -5.92
N ASP A 334 -20.52 2.99 -6.66
CA ASP A 334 -20.48 1.56 -6.41
C ASP A 334 -19.21 1.12 -5.71
N TRP A 335 -18.12 1.85 -5.93
CA TRP A 335 -16.81 1.57 -5.35
C TRP A 335 -16.08 2.88 -5.01
N ALA A 336 -15.31 2.85 -3.92
CA ALA A 336 -14.38 3.94 -3.60
C ALA A 336 -13.02 3.36 -3.24
N TRP A 337 -11.98 3.86 -3.90
CA TRP A 337 -10.60 3.40 -3.77
C TRP A 337 -9.83 4.23 -2.75
N ASN A 338 -8.91 3.55 -2.01
CA ASN A 338 -7.88 4.14 -1.16
C ASN A 338 -8.46 5.07 -0.07
N LEU A 339 -9.35 4.50 0.74
CA LEU A 339 -10.09 5.24 1.78
C LEU A 339 -9.22 5.49 3.02
N GLN A 340 -8.33 6.45 2.94
CA GLN A 340 -7.55 6.93 4.09
C GLN A 340 -8.44 7.76 5.04
N VAL A 341 -9.36 7.09 5.73
CA VAL A 341 -10.35 7.67 6.64
C VAL A 341 -10.22 6.99 8.01
N GLU A 342 -10.42 7.75 9.08
CA GLU A 342 -10.36 7.20 10.44
C GLU A 342 -11.36 6.04 10.63
N PRO A 343 -10.97 4.90 11.27
CA PRO A 343 -11.79 3.69 11.38
C PRO A 343 -13.19 3.94 11.97
N GLN A 344 -13.28 4.80 12.99
CA GLN A 344 -14.55 5.13 13.64
C GLN A 344 -15.50 5.87 12.69
N ILE A 345 -14.98 6.66 11.75
CA ILE A 345 -15.78 7.36 10.75
C ILE A 345 -16.30 6.37 9.71
N LEU A 346 -15.47 5.43 9.25
CA LEU A 346 -15.88 4.37 8.32
C LEU A 346 -16.98 3.50 8.94
N GLN A 347 -16.82 3.07 10.19
CA GLN A 347 -17.83 2.30 10.92
C GLN A 347 -19.17 3.03 11.02
N GLN A 348 -19.16 4.34 11.32
CA GLN A 348 -20.39 5.16 11.33
C GLN A 348 -21.03 5.26 9.93
N MET A 349 -20.23 5.29 8.87
CA MET A 349 -20.76 5.33 7.50
C MET A 349 -21.42 4.01 7.09
N GLU A 350 -20.94 2.87 7.56
CA GLU A 350 -21.56 1.56 7.33
C GLU A 350 -23.00 1.47 7.88
N GLU A 351 -23.31 2.19 8.96
CA GLU A 351 -24.68 2.30 9.48
C GLU A 351 -25.66 2.89 8.45
N GLY A 352 -25.16 3.59 7.42
CA GLY A 352 -25.93 4.10 6.29
C GLY A 352 -26.53 3.00 5.41
N GLY A 353 -25.94 1.80 5.39
CA GLY A 353 -26.50 0.58 4.81
C GLY A 353 -26.49 0.53 3.27
N GLN A 354 -25.87 1.49 2.57
CA GLN A 354 -25.76 1.49 1.11
C GLN A 354 -24.48 0.79 0.61
N GLY A 355 -23.49 0.67 1.46
CA GLY A 355 -22.22 0.03 1.16
C GLY A 355 -21.52 -0.44 2.42
N VAL A 356 -20.44 -1.21 2.22
CA VAL A 356 -19.61 -1.79 3.26
C VAL A 356 -18.16 -1.40 3.08
N PHE A 357 -17.42 -1.37 4.17
CA PHE A 357 -15.96 -1.28 4.12
C PHE A 357 -15.37 -2.57 3.53
N VAL A 358 -14.37 -2.42 2.66
CA VAL A 358 -13.63 -3.53 2.05
C VAL A 358 -12.17 -3.38 2.43
N GLY A 359 -11.66 -4.33 3.20
CA GLY A 359 -10.25 -4.45 3.51
C GLY A 359 -9.58 -5.39 2.51
N ILE A 360 -8.82 -4.85 1.57
CA ILE A 360 -8.03 -5.65 0.64
C ILE A 360 -6.68 -5.92 1.28
N PRO A 361 -6.20 -7.18 1.38
CA PRO A 361 -4.83 -7.44 1.82
C PRO A 361 -3.84 -6.67 0.95
N GLY A 362 -2.88 -5.98 1.55
CA GLY A 362 -1.85 -5.26 0.82
C GLY A 362 -0.52 -6.02 0.78
N ASN A 363 0.47 -5.44 0.12
CA ASN A 363 1.83 -5.99 0.02
C ASN A 363 2.84 -5.33 0.98
N SER A 364 2.45 -4.27 1.66
CA SER A 364 3.37 -3.38 2.36
C SER A 364 3.26 -3.47 3.87
N SER A 365 4.37 -3.24 4.58
CA SER A 365 4.38 -3.14 6.05
C SER A 365 4.90 -1.79 6.51
N GLU A 366 4.22 -1.20 7.49
CA GLU A 366 4.73 -0.06 8.26
C GLU A 366 5.74 -0.59 9.27
N ARG A 367 6.95 -0.03 9.28
CA ARG A 367 8.04 -0.52 10.12
C ARG A 367 8.95 0.58 10.61
N ILE A 368 9.59 0.34 11.75
CA ILE A 368 10.69 1.17 12.25
C ILE A 368 11.99 0.54 11.78
N MET A 369 12.79 1.30 11.06
CA MET A 369 14.12 0.95 10.62
C MET A 369 15.14 1.43 11.64
N ILE A 370 16.15 0.62 11.89
CA ILE A 370 17.21 0.89 12.86
C ILE A 370 18.47 1.32 12.12
N ASN A 371 19.08 2.42 12.51
CA ASN A 371 20.37 2.85 11.96
C ASN A 371 21.52 2.11 12.64
N PHE A 372 22.23 1.26 11.91
CA PHE A 372 23.39 0.55 12.45
C PHE A 372 24.66 1.42 12.48
N ALA A 373 24.69 2.51 11.71
CA ALA A 373 25.75 3.52 11.75
C ALA A 373 25.41 4.64 12.76
N ASP A 374 26.42 5.35 13.23
CA ASP A 374 26.23 6.47 14.17
C ASP A 374 25.82 7.75 13.42
N PRO A 375 24.59 8.26 13.63
CA PRO A 375 24.13 9.50 13.00
C PRO A 375 24.77 10.76 13.61
N ASN A 376 25.55 10.65 14.68
CA ASN A 376 26.18 11.76 15.39
C ASN A 376 27.67 11.85 15.15
N THR A 377 28.29 10.84 14.51
CA THR A 377 29.70 10.83 14.18
C THR A 377 29.93 11.23 12.74
N GLU A 378 30.61 12.37 12.54
CA GLU A 378 30.98 12.87 11.22
C GLU A 378 32.20 12.11 10.64
N VAL A 379 32.06 11.63 9.42
CA VAL A 379 33.14 11.04 8.60
C VAL A 379 33.19 11.76 7.26
N ASP A 380 34.30 12.43 6.97
CA ASP A 380 34.51 13.15 5.71
C ASP A 380 33.37 14.13 5.31
N GLY A 381 32.71 14.74 6.29
CA GLY A 381 31.63 15.70 6.08
C GLY A 381 30.25 15.04 5.86
N ALA A 382 30.08 13.77 6.24
CA ALA A 382 28.82 13.04 6.24
C ALA A 382 28.59 12.35 7.58
N PHE A 383 27.34 11.99 7.88
CA PHE A 383 26.93 11.22 9.04
C PHE A 383 26.33 9.88 8.62
N SER A 384 26.09 9.01 9.60
CA SER A 384 25.55 7.66 9.33
C SER A 384 26.37 6.87 8.31
N GLU A 385 27.68 7.09 8.25
CA GLU A 385 28.57 6.35 7.36
C GLU A 385 28.81 4.92 7.87
N PRO A 386 28.84 3.89 7.01
CA PRO A 386 28.92 2.48 7.42
C PRO A 386 30.23 2.10 8.13
N THR A 387 31.22 2.98 8.13
CA THR A 387 32.47 2.83 8.90
C THR A 387 32.31 3.15 10.39
N THR A 388 31.16 3.68 10.79
CA THR A 388 30.80 3.95 12.19
C THR A 388 29.87 2.88 12.73
N GLN A 389 29.73 2.78 14.05
CA GLN A 389 28.79 1.89 14.72
C GLN A 389 27.90 2.69 15.64
N HIS A 390 26.60 2.44 15.58
CA HIS A 390 25.64 3.10 16.45
C HIS A 390 25.91 2.75 17.93
N PRO A 391 26.03 3.71 18.84
CA PRO A 391 26.41 3.43 20.23
C PRO A 391 25.41 2.54 20.99
N ILE A 392 24.11 2.58 20.62
CA ILE A 392 23.04 1.80 21.23
C ILE A 392 22.72 0.58 20.37
N TRP A 393 22.39 0.80 19.09
CA TRP A 393 21.84 -0.25 18.23
C TRP A 393 22.85 -1.30 17.75
N GLN A 394 24.18 -1.13 18.02
CA GLN A 394 25.13 -2.21 17.88
C GLN A 394 24.85 -3.38 18.84
N HIS A 395 24.17 -3.13 19.96
CA HIS A 395 23.80 -4.14 20.94
C HIS A 395 22.49 -4.81 20.54
N HIS A 396 22.53 -6.14 20.41
CA HIS A 396 21.35 -6.92 20.04
C HIS A 396 20.23 -6.79 21.09
N GLU A 397 20.59 -6.80 22.36
CA GLU A 397 19.68 -6.63 23.50
C GLU A 397 18.94 -5.29 23.45
N ALA A 398 19.58 -4.23 22.96
CA ALA A 398 18.94 -2.93 22.79
C ALA A 398 17.88 -2.97 21.67
N ARG A 399 18.18 -3.67 20.56
CA ARG A 399 17.21 -3.85 19.47
C ARG A 399 16.05 -4.76 19.90
N GLN A 400 16.31 -5.80 20.71
CA GLN A 400 15.25 -6.61 21.32
C GLN A 400 14.37 -5.78 22.25
N ALA A 401 14.97 -4.91 23.07
CA ALA A 401 14.22 -4.01 23.95
C ALA A 401 13.33 -3.04 23.15
N LEU A 402 13.82 -2.47 22.04
CA LEU A 402 13.00 -1.68 21.11
C LEU A 402 11.82 -2.49 20.56
N ASN A 403 12.07 -3.72 20.09
CA ASN A 403 11.02 -4.58 19.53
C ASN A 403 9.94 -4.93 20.56
N LEU A 404 10.32 -5.18 21.82
CA LEU A 404 9.40 -5.42 22.94
C LEU A 404 8.64 -4.18 23.41
N ALA A 405 9.11 -2.98 23.07
CA ALA A 405 8.46 -1.72 23.43
C ALA A 405 7.37 -1.28 22.43
N ILE A 406 7.07 -2.05 21.39
CA ILE A 406 6.11 -1.67 20.35
C ILE A 406 4.74 -2.30 20.60
N GLN A 407 3.75 -1.49 20.92
CA GLN A 407 2.35 -1.90 21.15
C GLN A 407 1.60 -2.12 19.82
N ARG A 408 1.98 -3.15 19.06
CA ARG A 408 1.45 -3.39 17.69
C ARG A 408 -0.06 -3.48 17.65
N ASP A 409 -0.67 -4.24 18.57
CA ASP A 409 -2.14 -4.41 18.63
C ASP A 409 -2.85 -3.08 18.94
N LEU A 410 -2.32 -2.31 19.88
CA LEU A 410 -2.88 -0.99 20.24
C LEU A 410 -2.77 -0.01 19.07
N ILE A 411 -1.59 0.08 18.45
CA ILE A 411 -1.32 0.96 17.31
C ILE A 411 -2.25 0.60 16.16
N THR A 412 -2.33 -0.69 15.79
CA THR A 412 -3.19 -1.15 14.69
C THR A 412 -4.65 -0.86 14.99
N GLN A 413 -5.14 -1.21 16.19
CA GLN A 413 -6.55 -1.02 16.55
C GLN A 413 -6.97 0.45 16.61
N GLN A 414 -6.07 1.34 17.05
CA GLN A 414 -6.44 2.74 17.26
C GLN A 414 -6.23 3.62 16.03
N LEU A 415 -5.23 3.31 15.21
CA LEU A 415 -4.76 4.23 14.17
C LEU A 415 -4.98 3.71 12.75
N TYR A 416 -5.19 2.39 12.58
CA TYR A 416 -5.29 1.76 11.26
C TYR A 416 -6.69 1.20 11.01
N THR A 417 -6.97 0.84 9.77
CA THR A 417 -8.28 0.34 9.35
C THR A 417 -8.43 -1.16 9.63
N GLN A 418 -9.61 -1.72 9.36
CA GLN A 418 -9.85 -3.16 9.42
C GLN A 418 -9.13 -3.95 8.30
N ALA A 419 -8.60 -3.24 7.30
CA ALA A 419 -7.74 -3.84 6.25
C ALA A 419 -6.34 -4.17 6.77
N ASP A 420 -5.95 -3.58 7.89
CA ASP A 420 -4.60 -3.61 8.42
C ASP A 420 -4.49 -4.62 9.56
N ALA A 421 -3.35 -5.27 9.70
CA ALA A 421 -3.09 -6.24 10.76
C ALA A 421 -1.75 -6.00 11.46
N PRO A 422 -1.65 -6.23 12.78
CA PRO A 422 -0.35 -6.20 13.44
C PRO A 422 0.55 -7.31 12.87
N THR A 423 1.85 -7.05 12.76
CA THR A 423 2.80 -8.04 12.22
C THR A 423 4.17 -7.98 12.87
N GLY A 424 4.82 -9.15 12.99
CA GLY A 424 6.23 -9.29 13.29
C GLY A 424 7.09 -9.61 12.06
N ASP A 425 6.44 -9.83 10.90
CA ASP A 425 7.12 -10.18 9.65
C ASP A 425 7.56 -8.95 8.86
N ASN A 426 8.78 -8.99 8.35
CA ASN A 426 9.26 -8.00 7.39
C ASN A 426 8.65 -8.18 6.00
N LEU A 427 8.33 -9.41 5.62
CA LEU A 427 7.65 -9.77 4.38
C LEU A 427 6.37 -10.56 4.69
N ASN A 428 5.22 -10.07 4.27
CA ASN A 428 3.93 -10.72 4.51
C ASN A 428 3.37 -11.44 3.28
N VAL A 429 3.88 -11.09 2.10
CA VAL A 429 3.48 -11.69 0.80
C VAL A 429 4.71 -11.86 -0.09
N PRO A 430 4.81 -12.96 -0.86
CA PRO A 430 3.84 -14.04 -0.95
C PRO A 430 3.80 -14.91 0.32
N PRO A 431 2.69 -15.59 0.59
CA PRO A 431 2.54 -16.39 1.82
C PRO A 431 3.60 -17.50 1.98
N ALA A 432 4.11 -18.06 0.87
CA ALA A 432 5.14 -19.10 0.88
C ALA A 432 6.44 -18.68 1.58
N PHE A 433 6.81 -17.41 1.50
CA PHE A 433 8.04 -16.87 2.10
C PHE A 433 7.83 -16.36 3.53
N LYS A 434 6.59 -16.11 3.93
CA LYS A 434 6.24 -15.59 5.25
C LYS A 434 6.72 -16.52 6.37
N LEU A 435 7.21 -15.94 7.46
CA LEU A 435 7.73 -16.68 8.61
C LEU A 435 6.71 -16.86 9.74
N ASP A 436 5.64 -16.03 9.78
CA ASP A 436 4.74 -15.89 10.94
C ASP A 436 5.52 -15.56 12.22
N TRP A 437 6.41 -14.57 12.10
CA TRP A 437 7.33 -14.19 13.17
C TRP A 437 6.59 -13.66 14.39
N PRO A 438 6.80 -14.24 15.59
CA PRO A 438 6.08 -13.83 16.79
C PRO A 438 6.54 -12.44 17.27
N TRP A 439 5.64 -11.71 17.89
CA TRP A 439 5.97 -10.48 18.60
C TRP A 439 5.30 -10.47 19.98
N GLU A 440 5.87 -9.69 20.88
CA GLU A 440 5.35 -9.50 22.22
C GLU A 440 5.56 -8.04 22.62
N TYR A 441 4.69 -7.54 23.51
CA TYR A 441 4.87 -6.26 24.18
C TYR A 441 5.19 -6.50 25.65
N ASP A 442 6.41 -6.22 26.07
CA ASP A 442 6.88 -6.41 27.45
C ASP A 442 7.95 -5.37 27.83
N LEU A 443 7.52 -4.28 28.47
CA LEU A 443 8.43 -3.23 28.94
C LEU A 443 9.32 -3.67 30.13
N ASP A 444 8.89 -4.65 30.92
CA ASP A 444 9.70 -5.13 32.04
C ASP A 444 10.88 -5.96 31.52
N GLN A 445 10.62 -6.85 30.56
CA GLN A 445 11.70 -7.59 29.88
C GLN A 445 12.60 -6.63 29.08
N ALA A 446 12.05 -5.62 28.42
CA ALA A 446 12.84 -4.61 27.72
C ALA A 446 13.81 -3.87 28.67
N ARG A 447 13.35 -3.51 29.88
CA ARG A 447 14.23 -2.90 30.93
C ARG A 447 15.32 -3.84 31.38
N GLU A 448 15.01 -5.14 31.57
CA GLU A 448 16.01 -6.14 31.96
C GLU A 448 17.09 -6.30 30.89
N LEU A 449 16.70 -6.33 29.61
CA LEU A 449 17.65 -6.38 28.48
C LEU A 449 18.55 -5.14 28.45
N LEU A 450 17.99 -3.95 28.55
CA LEU A 450 18.78 -2.71 28.60
C LEU A 450 19.72 -2.65 29.80
N ALA A 451 19.26 -3.11 30.96
CA ALA A 451 20.08 -3.17 32.17
C ALA A 451 21.24 -4.20 32.08
N SER A 452 21.16 -5.16 31.15
CA SER A 452 22.25 -6.14 30.92
C SER A 452 23.39 -5.58 30.08
N ILE A 453 23.18 -4.45 29.41
CA ILE A 453 24.18 -3.79 28.56
C ILE A 453 25.02 -2.85 29.44
N ASP A 454 26.35 -3.01 29.40
CA ASP A 454 27.28 -2.07 30.03
C ASP A 454 27.43 -0.82 29.13
N PHE A 455 26.40 0.04 29.17
CA PHE A 455 26.49 1.32 28.50
C PHE A 455 27.49 2.20 29.23
N PRO A 456 28.48 2.80 28.55
CA PRO A 456 29.28 3.86 29.17
C PRO A 456 28.33 4.99 29.60
N ASP A 457 28.70 5.76 30.64
CA ASP A 457 27.96 6.83 31.35
C ASP A 457 26.99 7.73 30.51
N ALA A 458 26.90 7.46 29.22
CA ALA A 458 26.10 8.20 28.24
C ALA A 458 24.60 7.80 28.18
N PHE A 459 24.18 6.68 28.79
CA PHE A 459 22.80 6.21 28.67
C PHE A 459 21.78 7.14 29.35
N ASP A 460 22.17 7.81 30.44
CA ASP A 460 21.32 8.80 31.14
C ASP A 460 21.03 10.07 30.32
N ASN A 461 21.64 10.24 29.13
CA ASN A 461 21.51 11.41 28.26
C ASN A 461 21.39 11.07 26.77
N THR A 462 21.03 9.84 26.40
CA THR A 462 20.91 9.48 24.99
C THR A 462 19.61 10.00 24.41
N ASN A 463 19.68 11.08 23.66
CA ASN A 463 18.59 11.55 22.84
C ASN A 463 18.52 10.68 21.60
N LEU A 464 17.38 9.99 21.41
CA LEU A 464 17.07 9.31 20.16
C LEU A 464 16.30 10.25 19.25
N LEU A 465 16.77 10.44 18.04
CA LEU A 465 16.02 11.11 16.98
C LEU A 465 15.19 10.06 16.22
N TYR A 466 13.87 10.18 16.28
CA TYR A 466 12.91 9.34 15.57
C TYR A 466 12.27 10.11 14.42
N SER A 467 12.64 9.77 13.17
CA SER A 467 12.22 10.47 11.97
C SER A 467 11.13 9.72 11.19
N THR A 468 10.25 10.47 10.51
CA THR A 468 9.28 9.95 9.53
C THR A 468 8.85 11.02 8.54
N SER A 469 8.13 10.64 7.47
CA SER A 469 7.44 11.61 6.61
C SER A 469 6.19 12.18 7.30
N VAL A 470 5.80 13.40 6.95
CA VAL A 470 4.55 14.02 7.44
C VAL A 470 3.35 13.17 7.02
N ASN A 471 2.75 12.52 8.01
CA ASN A 471 1.55 11.70 7.89
C ASN A 471 0.90 11.60 9.28
N SER A 472 -0.40 11.89 9.41
CA SER A 472 -1.08 11.96 10.71
C SER A 472 -1.05 10.63 11.48
N VAL A 473 -1.17 9.50 10.79
CA VAL A 473 -1.10 8.16 11.40
C VAL A 473 0.31 7.88 11.92
N ARG A 474 1.34 8.14 11.10
CA ARG A 474 2.75 7.96 11.49
C ARG A 474 3.15 8.84 12.66
N GLN A 475 2.72 10.11 12.67
CA GLN A 475 3.00 11.02 13.77
C GLN A 475 2.37 10.54 15.09
N LYS A 476 1.13 10.04 15.06
CA LYS A 476 0.49 9.42 16.23
C LYS A 476 1.20 8.13 16.66
N THR A 477 1.63 7.30 15.71
CA THR A 477 2.44 6.10 15.99
C THR A 477 3.75 6.48 16.68
N GLN A 478 4.46 7.50 16.18
CA GLN A 478 5.67 8.02 16.82
C GLN A 478 5.42 8.46 18.28
N GLU A 479 4.29 9.12 18.56
CA GLU A 479 3.94 9.56 19.91
C GLU A 479 3.74 8.39 20.88
N ILE A 480 3.09 7.29 20.41
CA ILE A 480 2.91 6.07 21.23
C ILE A 480 4.26 5.42 21.49
N VAL A 481 5.04 5.17 20.46
CA VAL A 481 6.37 4.54 20.57
C VAL A 481 7.31 5.39 21.43
N LYS A 482 7.28 6.71 21.28
CA LYS A 482 8.04 7.63 22.14
C LYS A 482 7.71 7.45 23.63
N ALA A 483 6.43 7.35 23.97
CA ALA A 483 6.01 7.20 25.37
C ALA A 483 6.61 5.92 25.99
N ASP A 484 6.57 4.79 25.27
CA ASP A 484 7.16 3.53 25.75
C ASP A 484 8.69 3.59 25.85
N LEU A 485 9.37 4.22 24.88
CA LEU A 485 10.81 4.40 24.92
C LEU A 485 11.24 5.34 26.07
N GLU A 486 10.47 6.38 26.37
CA GLU A 486 10.74 7.28 27.51
C GLU A 486 10.53 6.55 28.85
N GLU A 487 9.60 5.59 28.95
CA GLU A 487 9.48 4.71 30.13
C GLU A 487 10.67 3.77 30.29
N LEU A 488 11.36 3.43 29.21
CA LEU A 488 12.61 2.66 29.23
C LEU A 488 13.84 3.51 29.59
N GLY A 489 13.68 4.85 29.72
CA GLY A 489 14.73 5.77 30.09
C GLY A 489 15.41 6.49 28.94
N PHE A 490 14.94 6.34 27.70
CA PHE A 490 15.39 7.14 26.56
C PHE A 490 14.81 8.56 26.63
N THR A 491 15.48 9.51 25.98
CA THR A 491 14.89 10.80 25.62
C THR A 491 14.66 10.81 24.12
N VAL A 492 13.41 10.94 23.67
CA VAL A 492 13.08 10.79 22.25
C VAL A 492 12.65 12.13 21.65
N GLU A 493 13.37 12.56 20.62
CA GLU A 493 13.00 13.69 19.78
C GLU A 493 12.28 13.19 18.53
N LEU A 494 11.08 13.73 18.24
CA LEU A 494 10.31 13.39 17.03
C LEU A 494 10.59 14.39 15.92
N LYS A 495 10.88 13.84 14.72
CA LYS A 495 11.07 14.63 13.49
C LYS A 495 10.11 14.14 12.43
N SER A 496 9.35 15.08 11.85
CA SER A 496 8.51 14.84 10.68
C SER A 496 8.98 15.71 9.52
N VAL A 497 9.24 15.09 8.37
CA VAL A 497 9.76 15.72 7.16
C VAL A 497 8.67 15.71 6.09
N ASP A 498 8.55 16.79 5.31
CA ASP A 498 7.65 16.81 4.14
C ASP A 498 7.92 15.61 3.24
N SER A 499 6.86 14.92 2.76
CA SER A 499 7.01 13.68 2.01
C SER A 499 7.77 13.86 0.69
N GLY A 500 7.64 15.02 0.04
CA GLY A 500 8.39 15.34 -1.17
C GLY A 500 9.88 15.52 -0.93
N VAL A 501 10.29 15.90 0.29
CA VAL A 501 11.69 15.94 0.73
C VAL A 501 12.14 14.57 1.22
N PHE A 502 11.36 13.95 2.10
CA PHE A 502 11.70 12.67 2.74
C PHE A 502 12.01 11.58 1.72
N PHE A 503 11.19 11.45 0.69
CA PHE A 503 11.35 10.45 -0.38
C PHE A 503 12.11 10.97 -1.62
N SER A 504 12.75 12.13 -1.50
CA SER A 504 13.58 12.69 -2.59
C SER A 504 14.92 11.95 -2.70
N SER A 505 15.42 11.83 -3.93
CA SER A 505 16.78 11.35 -4.25
C SER A 505 17.83 12.48 -4.26
N ASP A 506 17.51 13.66 -3.71
CA ASP A 506 18.44 14.79 -3.65
C ASP A 506 19.57 14.54 -2.65
N ALA A 507 20.72 14.13 -3.16
CA ALA A 507 21.94 13.90 -2.36
C ALA A 507 22.46 15.15 -1.62
N GLY A 508 21.99 16.33 -1.97
CA GLY A 508 22.33 17.58 -1.28
C GLY A 508 21.45 17.87 -0.06
N ASN A 509 20.34 17.14 0.11
CA ASN A 509 19.37 17.37 1.18
C ASN A 509 19.50 16.33 2.29
N PRO A 510 19.98 16.70 3.50
CA PRO A 510 20.20 15.77 4.61
C PRO A 510 18.90 15.21 5.23
N ASP A 511 17.74 15.72 4.86
CA ASP A 511 16.45 15.32 5.39
C ASP A 511 15.78 14.19 4.58
N THR A 512 16.45 13.67 3.53
CA THR A 512 15.96 12.51 2.79
C THR A 512 16.14 11.23 3.61
N TYR A 513 15.25 10.25 3.39
CA TYR A 513 15.33 8.97 4.09
C TYR A 513 16.63 8.21 3.80
N GLY A 514 17.21 8.37 2.60
CA GLY A 514 18.49 7.76 2.20
C GLY A 514 19.67 8.21 3.06
N HIS A 515 19.69 9.47 3.50
CA HIS A 515 20.73 9.94 4.45
C HIS A 515 20.59 9.29 5.81
N PHE A 516 19.35 9.11 6.28
CA PHE A 516 19.03 8.53 7.58
C PHE A 516 19.87 9.13 8.73
N TYR A 517 19.92 10.46 8.81
CA TYR A 517 20.58 11.18 9.91
C TYR A 517 19.69 11.21 11.16
N ALA A 518 19.23 10.03 11.56
CA ALA A 518 18.42 9.78 12.74
C ALA A 518 18.79 8.41 13.33
N ASP A 519 18.40 8.14 14.57
CA ASP A 519 18.68 6.87 15.25
C ASP A 519 17.71 5.77 14.79
N ILE A 520 16.44 6.13 14.61
CA ILE A 520 15.38 5.29 14.05
C ILE A 520 14.50 6.09 13.09
N LEU A 521 13.92 5.39 12.10
CA LEU A 521 13.11 6.00 11.05
C LEU A 521 11.91 5.11 10.73
N MET A 522 10.77 5.68 10.35
CA MET A 522 9.57 4.91 10.04
C MET A 522 8.98 5.29 8.69
N TYR A 523 8.70 4.30 7.86
CA TYR A 523 7.87 4.41 6.66
C TYR A 523 7.37 3.04 6.20
N THR A 524 6.48 3.04 5.19
CA THR A 524 5.87 1.85 4.60
C THR A 524 6.46 1.55 3.24
N ASN A 525 6.78 0.30 2.99
CA ASN A 525 6.95 -0.27 1.65
C ASN A 525 6.73 -1.79 1.67
N GLY A 526 6.64 -2.40 0.49
CA GLY A 526 6.51 -3.83 0.27
C GLY A 526 7.02 -4.23 -1.11
N PRO A 527 7.00 -5.52 -1.44
CA PRO A 527 7.35 -6.00 -2.77
C PRO A 527 6.30 -5.63 -3.80
N GLU A 528 6.72 -5.47 -5.04
CA GLU A 528 5.83 -5.22 -6.18
C GLU A 528 5.53 -6.49 -6.98
N SER A 529 6.27 -7.57 -6.73
CA SER A 529 6.19 -8.87 -7.40
C SER A 529 6.13 -10.01 -6.38
N PRO A 530 5.47 -11.14 -6.70
CA PRO A 530 5.54 -12.37 -5.91
C PRO A 530 6.94 -12.96 -5.77
N TYR A 531 7.89 -12.60 -6.64
CA TYR A 531 9.31 -12.91 -6.41
C TYR A 531 10.06 -11.63 -6.02
N PRO A 532 10.15 -11.31 -4.71
CA PRO A 532 10.49 -9.96 -4.24
C PRO A 532 12.01 -9.68 -4.20
N ILE A 533 12.77 -10.15 -5.19
CA ILE A 533 14.25 -10.06 -5.19
C ILE A 533 14.75 -8.62 -5.17
N ALA A 534 14.15 -7.72 -5.95
CA ALA A 534 14.50 -6.31 -5.96
C ALA A 534 14.17 -5.62 -4.62
N TRP A 535 13.08 -6.03 -3.94
CA TRP A 535 12.77 -5.54 -2.60
C TRP A 535 13.80 -5.98 -1.57
N ALA A 536 14.38 -7.19 -1.71
CA ALA A 536 15.35 -7.76 -0.77
C ALA A 536 16.75 -7.12 -0.86
N GLU A 537 17.07 -6.39 -1.93
CA GLU A 537 18.33 -5.64 -2.06
C GLU A 537 18.54 -4.63 -0.91
N ARG A 538 17.47 -4.18 -0.28
CA ARG A 538 17.49 -3.30 0.89
C ARG A 538 18.25 -3.81 2.12
N TYR A 539 18.68 -5.05 2.13
CA TYR A 539 19.47 -5.64 3.21
C TYR A 539 20.88 -6.03 2.77
N ARG A 540 21.24 -5.83 1.50
CA ARG A 540 22.56 -6.16 0.97
C ARG A 540 23.63 -5.16 1.40
N ALA A 541 24.84 -5.67 1.64
CA ALA A 541 25.98 -4.85 2.03
C ALA A 541 26.51 -3.96 0.89
N ASP A 542 26.43 -4.41 -0.37
CA ASP A 542 26.87 -3.65 -1.53
C ASP A 542 25.86 -2.56 -1.96
N ASP A 543 24.62 -2.60 -1.44
CA ASP A 543 23.60 -1.57 -1.66
C ASP A 543 23.42 -0.60 -0.48
N ILE A 544 24.36 -0.54 0.44
CA ILE A 544 24.33 0.41 1.56
C ILE A 544 24.34 1.85 1.06
N ALA A 545 23.32 2.64 1.46
CA ALA A 545 23.26 4.06 1.22
C ALA A 545 24.35 4.81 1.99
N GLN A 546 25.26 5.49 1.31
CA GLN A 546 26.41 6.17 1.88
C GLN A 546 26.86 7.31 0.98
N LYS A 547 27.73 8.19 1.47
CA LYS A 547 28.26 9.32 0.69
C LYS A 547 28.91 8.89 -0.62
N ALA A 548 29.60 7.76 -0.63
CA ALA A 548 30.32 7.26 -1.81
C ALA A 548 29.42 7.00 -3.02
N ASN A 549 28.14 6.64 -2.80
CA ASN A 549 27.14 6.42 -3.84
C ASN A 549 26.04 7.50 -3.87
N ASN A 550 26.29 8.70 -3.26
CA ASN A 550 25.33 9.78 -3.14
C ASN A 550 24.00 9.36 -2.46
N TRP A 551 24.09 8.45 -1.49
CA TRP A 551 22.96 7.86 -0.74
C TRP A 551 21.88 7.23 -1.63
N SER A 552 22.26 6.71 -2.80
CA SER A 552 21.34 6.07 -3.75
C SER A 552 21.05 4.61 -3.44
N GLY A 553 21.77 3.99 -2.50
CA GLY A 553 21.51 2.61 -2.08
C GLY A 553 20.17 2.45 -1.36
N THR A 554 19.56 1.27 -1.45
CA THR A 554 18.29 0.95 -0.76
C THR A 554 18.49 0.43 0.65
N ASN A 555 19.68 -0.11 0.99
CA ASN A 555 20.05 -0.48 2.37
C ASN A 555 20.35 0.79 3.20
N ILE A 556 19.29 1.45 3.63
CA ILE A 556 19.41 2.66 4.46
C ILE A 556 19.74 2.36 5.93
N THR A 557 19.59 1.12 6.37
CA THR A 557 19.89 0.69 7.74
C THR A 557 21.38 0.55 7.99
N ARG A 558 22.21 0.36 6.98
CA ARG A 558 23.64 0.04 7.01
C ARG A 558 23.95 -1.31 7.69
N TRP A 559 22.93 -2.18 7.80
CA TRP A 559 23.16 -3.54 8.24
C TRP A 559 24.02 -4.29 7.22
N ASN A 560 24.88 -5.17 7.71
CA ASN A 560 25.83 -5.93 6.89
C ASN A 560 25.95 -7.35 7.45
N GLU A 561 25.48 -8.33 6.71
CA GLU A 561 25.55 -9.75 7.05
C GLU A 561 25.98 -10.55 5.81
N PRO A 562 27.23 -11.05 5.74
CA PRO A 562 27.74 -11.76 4.58
C PRO A 562 26.90 -13.00 4.19
N ARG A 563 26.30 -13.69 5.18
CA ARG A 563 25.44 -14.84 4.89
C ARG A 563 24.16 -14.43 4.17
N TYR A 564 23.62 -13.25 4.48
CA TYR A 564 22.47 -12.70 3.75
C TYR A 564 22.83 -12.44 2.28
N ASP A 565 24.00 -11.81 2.03
CA ASP A 565 24.46 -11.53 0.66
C ASP A 565 24.66 -12.82 -0.14
N GLU A 566 25.26 -13.87 0.46
CA GLU A 566 25.39 -15.19 -0.17
C GLU A 566 24.03 -15.82 -0.54
N LEU A 567 23.05 -15.73 0.35
CA LEU A 567 21.70 -16.26 0.11
C LEU A 567 20.96 -15.45 -0.95
N HIS A 568 21.10 -14.13 -0.93
CA HIS A 568 20.50 -13.26 -1.93
C HIS A 568 21.07 -13.56 -3.33
N ASP A 569 22.40 -13.76 -3.45
CA ASP A 569 23.03 -14.16 -4.72
C ASP A 569 22.52 -15.54 -5.21
N GLN A 570 22.20 -16.48 -4.30
CA GLN A 570 21.54 -17.73 -4.66
C GLN A 570 20.09 -17.49 -5.09
N ALA A 571 19.31 -16.68 -4.35
CA ALA A 571 17.93 -16.36 -4.67
C ALA A 571 17.79 -15.72 -6.07
N LYS A 572 18.75 -14.90 -6.48
CA LYS A 572 18.75 -14.24 -7.80
C LYS A 572 18.73 -15.20 -9.00
N VAL A 573 19.16 -16.44 -8.81
CA VAL A 573 19.33 -17.41 -9.91
C VAL A 573 18.63 -18.74 -9.66
N GLU A 574 18.00 -18.94 -8.50
CA GLU A 574 17.33 -20.19 -8.15
C GLU A 574 15.98 -20.30 -8.84
N ILE A 575 15.72 -21.39 -9.54
CA ILE A 575 14.48 -21.65 -10.29
C ILE A 575 13.59 -22.69 -9.59
N ASP A 576 14.19 -23.58 -8.79
CA ASP A 576 13.41 -24.57 -8.03
C ASP A 576 12.62 -23.90 -6.91
N GLU A 577 11.29 -23.99 -6.94
CA GLU A 577 10.38 -23.31 -6.02
C GLU A 577 10.57 -23.73 -4.55
N ASP A 578 10.78 -25.02 -4.29
CA ASP A 578 11.02 -25.49 -2.92
C ASP A 578 12.33 -24.91 -2.38
N ARG A 579 13.35 -24.84 -3.22
CA ARG A 579 14.63 -24.26 -2.87
C ARG A 579 14.55 -22.74 -2.70
N GLN A 580 13.77 -22.06 -3.53
CA GLN A 580 13.48 -20.63 -3.36
C GLN A 580 12.88 -20.36 -1.97
N ILE A 581 11.85 -21.13 -1.58
CA ILE A 581 11.19 -20.99 -0.27
C ILE A 581 12.20 -21.17 0.88
N GLU A 582 13.09 -22.18 0.80
CA GLU A 582 14.13 -22.41 1.81
C GLU A 582 15.08 -21.20 1.92
N ILE A 583 15.58 -20.70 0.79
CA ILE A 583 16.52 -19.57 0.74
C ILE A 583 15.84 -18.30 1.30
N TRP A 584 14.65 -17.99 0.84
CA TRP A 584 13.91 -16.80 1.28
C TRP A 584 13.64 -16.82 2.78
N ARG A 585 13.20 -17.96 3.32
CA ARG A 585 12.95 -18.09 4.75
C ARG A 585 14.24 -17.96 5.58
N GLU A 586 15.37 -18.49 5.10
CA GLU A 586 16.67 -18.29 5.76
C GLU A 586 17.07 -16.80 5.73
N MET A 587 16.94 -16.12 4.59
CA MET A 587 17.22 -14.68 4.45
C MET A 587 16.39 -13.84 5.44
N LEU A 588 15.07 -14.07 5.48
CA LEU A 588 14.17 -13.34 6.36
C LEU A 588 14.41 -13.66 7.85
N THR A 589 14.81 -14.90 8.16
CA THR A 589 15.19 -15.29 9.51
C THR A 589 16.39 -14.48 9.99
N LEU A 590 17.44 -14.31 9.16
CA LEU A 590 18.59 -13.49 9.50
C LEU A 590 18.20 -12.03 9.78
N VAL A 591 17.31 -11.45 8.97
CA VAL A 591 16.83 -10.06 9.15
C VAL A 591 16.05 -9.93 10.46
N ASN A 592 15.13 -10.86 10.73
CA ASN A 592 14.27 -10.83 11.92
C ASN A 592 15.08 -11.13 13.20
N GLU A 593 15.99 -12.12 13.18
CA GLU A 593 16.87 -12.41 14.32
C GLU A 593 17.81 -11.25 14.64
N ALA A 594 18.34 -10.57 13.61
CA ALA A 594 19.18 -9.40 13.80
C ALA A 594 18.38 -8.16 14.24
N ILE A 595 17.06 -8.18 14.08
CA ILE A 595 16.16 -7.03 14.29
C ILE A 595 16.69 -5.81 13.54
N VAL A 596 16.82 -5.96 12.23
CA VAL A 596 17.27 -4.88 11.32
C VAL A 596 16.19 -3.81 11.25
N GLU A 597 14.95 -4.24 11.25
CA GLU A 597 13.73 -3.44 11.25
C GLU A 597 12.75 -4.01 12.28
N VAL A 598 11.84 -3.18 12.75
CA VAL A 598 10.76 -3.57 13.64
C VAL A 598 9.43 -3.38 12.91
N PRO A 599 8.87 -4.43 12.29
CA PRO A 599 7.56 -4.37 11.66
C PRO A 599 6.47 -4.06 12.70
N ILE A 600 5.49 -3.24 12.32
CA ILE A 600 4.40 -2.83 13.20
C ILE A 600 3.07 -3.30 12.64
N VAL A 601 2.75 -2.88 11.42
CA VAL A 601 1.46 -3.10 10.78
C VAL A 601 1.66 -3.58 9.35
N TRP A 602 1.07 -4.72 9.03
CA TRP A 602 0.84 -5.12 7.64
C TRP A 602 -0.33 -4.31 7.10
N ARG A 603 -0.06 -3.48 6.11
CA ARG A 603 -1.02 -2.53 5.59
C ARG A 603 -1.85 -3.12 4.46
N GLY A 604 -3.17 -2.97 4.58
CA GLY A 604 -4.10 -3.26 3.51
C GLY A 604 -4.44 -2.03 2.67
N ASP A 605 -5.19 -2.27 1.61
CA ASP A 605 -5.78 -1.23 0.77
C ASP A 605 -7.25 -1.02 1.15
N PRO A 606 -7.57 0.07 1.88
CA PRO A 606 -8.91 0.34 2.32
C PRO A 606 -9.78 0.83 1.16
N ALA A 607 -10.93 0.18 0.97
CA ALA A 607 -11.92 0.52 -0.04
C ALA A 607 -13.35 0.51 0.53
N ALA A 608 -14.33 0.92 -0.24
CA ALA A 608 -15.74 0.67 0.03
C ALA A 608 -16.45 0.14 -1.20
N ALA A 609 -17.36 -0.79 -0.99
CA ALA A 609 -18.20 -1.38 -2.02
C ALA A 609 -19.68 -1.16 -1.71
N SER A 610 -20.47 -0.82 -2.73
CA SER A 610 -21.93 -0.79 -2.64
C SER A 610 -22.47 -2.20 -2.37
N THR A 611 -23.51 -2.31 -1.55
CA THR A 611 -24.22 -3.58 -1.32
C THR A 611 -24.89 -4.14 -2.56
N ARG A 612 -25.01 -3.36 -3.64
CA ARG A 612 -25.60 -3.83 -4.90
C ARG A 612 -24.64 -4.63 -5.78
N ILE A 613 -23.30 -4.53 -5.58
CA ILE A 613 -22.31 -5.23 -6.40
C ILE A 613 -21.79 -6.51 -5.73
N ARG A 614 -21.45 -7.47 -6.57
CA ARG A 614 -20.76 -8.71 -6.20
C ARG A 614 -19.40 -8.74 -6.90
N TYR A 615 -18.36 -9.04 -6.15
CA TYR A 615 -16.96 -9.11 -6.60
C TYR A 615 -16.27 -10.32 -5.98
N ASN A 616 -15.14 -10.74 -6.56
CA ASN A 616 -14.33 -11.85 -6.06
C ASN A 616 -13.47 -11.42 -4.86
N LYS A 617 -12.77 -12.38 -4.26
CA LYS A 617 -11.74 -12.10 -3.28
C LYS A 617 -10.64 -11.27 -3.94
N LEU A 618 -10.36 -10.09 -3.37
CA LEU A 618 -9.32 -9.18 -3.84
C LEU A 618 -8.01 -9.46 -3.10
N GLY A 619 -6.88 -9.24 -3.76
CA GLY A 619 -5.56 -9.61 -3.27
C GLY A 619 -4.56 -8.48 -3.18
N PRO A 620 -3.33 -8.79 -2.73
CA PRO A 620 -2.29 -7.80 -2.46
C PRO A 620 -1.58 -7.31 -3.72
N TRP A 621 -1.83 -7.93 -4.88
CA TRP A 621 -1.12 -7.59 -6.10
C TRP A 621 -1.92 -6.57 -6.90
N GLN A 622 -1.22 -5.57 -7.41
CA GLN A 622 -1.83 -4.60 -8.30
C GLN A 622 -2.04 -5.23 -9.70
N PRO A 623 -3.09 -4.88 -10.39
CA PRO A 623 -4.02 -3.77 -10.19
C PRO A 623 -5.34 -4.15 -9.51
N SER A 624 -5.33 -5.04 -8.55
CA SER A 624 -6.56 -5.33 -7.79
C SER A 624 -7.18 -4.01 -7.26
N PRO A 625 -8.46 -3.68 -7.48
CA PRO A 625 -9.53 -4.55 -7.97
C PRO A 625 -9.80 -4.48 -9.49
N ILE A 626 -9.02 -3.78 -10.30
CA ILE A 626 -9.34 -3.51 -11.71
C ILE A 626 -9.21 -4.76 -12.58
N ASP A 627 -8.24 -5.61 -12.30
CA ASP A 627 -8.07 -6.91 -12.95
C ASP A 627 -9.30 -7.82 -12.74
N ASP A 628 -9.99 -7.67 -11.61
CA ASP A 628 -11.20 -8.42 -11.25
C ASP A 628 -12.50 -7.77 -11.75
N LEU A 629 -12.49 -6.48 -12.09
CA LEU A 629 -13.68 -5.71 -12.46
C LEU A 629 -14.55 -6.35 -13.56
N LYS A 630 -13.92 -7.03 -14.52
CA LYS A 630 -14.59 -7.73 -15.60
C LYS A 630 -15.51 -8.87 -15.14
N TYR A 631 -15.25 -9.42 -13.95
CA TYR A 631 -16.04 -10.49 -13.33
C TYR A 631 -17.16 -9.97 -12.41
N TRP A 632 -17.20 -8.67 -12.10
CA TRP A 632 -18.17 -8.10 -11.17
C TRP A 632 -19.58 -8.14 -11.75
N THR A 633 -20.56 -8.40 -10.87
CA THR A 633 -21.99 -8.45 -11.21
C THR A 633 -22.84 -7.74 -10.17
N LEU A 634 -24.15 -7.79 -10.31
CA LEU A 634 -25.09 -7.33 -9.29
C LEU A 634 -25.40 -8.46 -8.28
N ASN A 635 -25.67 -8.11 -7.03
CA ASN A 635 -25.97 -9.08 -5.98
C ASN A 635 -27.32 -9.80 -6.13
N ASP A 636 -28.25 -9.27 -6.93
CA ASP A 636 -29.58 -9.83 -7.13
C ASP A 636 -29.68 -10.74 -8.38
N GLU A 637 -28.56 -11.07 -9.02
CA GLU A 637 -28.51 -11.91 -10.25
C GLU A 637 -27.69 -13.18 -10.10
#